data_4f60f417bf0877c11742f307cc6da6b0
#
_entry.id   4f60f417bf0877c11742f307cc6da6b0
#
_cell.length_a   1.000
_cell.length_b   1.000
_cell.length_c   1.000
_cell.angle_alpha   90.00
_cell.angle_beta   90.00
_cell.angle_gamma   90.00
#
_symmetry.space_group_name_H-M   'P 1'
#
loop_
_entity.id
_entity.type
_entity.pdbx_description
1 polymer ?
#
loop_
_entity_poly.entity_id
_entity_poly.type
_entity_poly.pdbx_seq_one_letter_code
_entity_poly.pdbx_strand_id
1 'polypeptide(L)'
;MEKADRKRGSVAFGVAACVVFCLLGVRAEESLGAFSGAGGVAREPENRVLNAPKPSKEAAVPKIKPAASRKKGGRLNLERKLGPVLGVRIYGSRDFAQRMGLDAKILAHLEGDEVRTVGDVEAALDAVRQELMNRGYYLVQFSLTRKDSYTPADGTIGVRVDEGRFGNLTLHFYGDGVVTNAEGIAEGERAQMREDGTWYSREQLLRKFRKIKQGETFDYARLRDALAEVNAHPDLVVDTAIDVRRVYEGDEGSNDRRVARYADLELTVNESFPFHAIWEINNYGMEEIDEWQTTLTFQYLNLTKHDDVLTVSPSMSFNGELMSFAASYLLPHHWWNGGNTTLYGGWSYLDTDDVAPRLDLEGVGWFLGLQHSEYLVENDNHLLMASAGILWRYIEDQYTAYGHSLNKRDVSVMPVSLALSYTRRKPDALGGRNFATLQPVICAATTGDNLDEMWTNADDNYWILRWQLARLQPLFGWLDTTRKKELHQWTLFSKLEGQITSDVLIPTEKLSLGGYNTVRGYHSRGYLGDSGAYGTFELRTPILVDTCASLFSDREGKSPFDRIQGVLFTDYGYTRYNDLPSGYDDDEWLWSVGFGLRSAVTKYCQARLDVGIPCHEGNNDDDDDVEVYFSVQFQY
;
A
#
# COMPACT_ATOMS: atom_id res chain seq x y z
N MET A 1 53.25 -15.76 6.50
CA MET A 1 52.95 -14.40 6.97
C MET A 1 52.96 -13.38 5.84
N GLU A 2 54.02 -13.22 5.06
CA GLU A 2 54.10 -12.20 3.98
C GLU A 2 53.13 -12.39 2.77
N LYS A 3 52.64 -13.61 2.51
CA LYS A 3 51.61 -13.86 1.51
C LYS A 3 50.17 -13.67 2.00
N ALA A 4 49.93 -13.78 3.30
CA ALA A 4 48.65 -13.50 3.94
C ALA A 4 48.39 -12.02 4.05
N ASP A 5 49.42 -11.23 4.42
CA ASP A 5 49.32 -9.77 4.51
C ASP A 5 49.11 -9.09 3.13
N ARG A 6 49.66 -9.64 2.05
CA ARG A 6 49.37 -9.14 0.69
C ARG A 6 47.96 -9.46 0.22
N LYS A 7 47.39 -10.61 0.63
CA LYS A 7 45.99 -10.94 0.35
C LYS A 7 45.03 -10.02 1.13
N ARG A 8 45.30 -9.76 2.41
CA ARG A 8 44.49 -8.87 3.26
C ARG A 8 44.46 -7.42 2.71
N GLY A 9 45.59 -6.87 2.27
CA GLY A 9 45.64 -5.52 1.71
C GLY A 9 44.90 -5.33 0.38
N SER A 10 44.87 -6.34 -0.50
CA SER A 10 44.19 -6.21 -1.81
C SER A 10 42.68 -6.49 -1.73
N VAL A 11 42.23 -7.35 -0.79
CA VAL A 11 40.81 -7.60 -0.55
C VAL A 11 40.19 -6.40 0.15
N ALA A 12 40.86 -5.84 1.18
CA ALA A 12 40.42 -4.62 1.86
C ALA A 12 40.31 -3.43 0.90
N PHE A 13 41.22 -3.30 -0.06
CA PHE A 13 41.20 -2.22 -1.05
C PHE A 13 40.02 -2.38 -2.06
N GLY A 14 39.70 -3.61 -2.47
CA GLY A 14 38.57 -3.89 -3.34
C GLY A 14 37.21 -3.73 -2.66
N VAL A 15 37.10 -4.21 -1.42
CA VAL A 15 35.88 -4.12 -0.60
C VAL A 15 35.59 -2.67 -0.22
N ALA A 16 36.59 -1.89 0.19
CA ALA A 16 36.42 -0.48 0.55
C ALA A 16 35.90 0.37 -0.64
N ALA A 17 36.44 0.16 -1.83
CA ALA A 17 35.95 0.86 -3.03
C ALA A 17 34.51 0.49 -3.35
N CYS A 18 34.16 -0.79 -3.24
CA CYS A 18 32.80 -1.28 -3.50
C CYS A 18 31.78 -0.76 -2.48
N VAL A 19 32.16 -0.66 -1.22
CA VAL A 19 31.34 -0.23 -0.08
C VAL A 19 30.84 1.20 -0.27
N VAL A 20 31.68 2.12 -0.68
CA VAL A 20 31.31 3.53 -0.86
C VAL A 20 30.31 3.74 -1.96
N PHE A 21 30.50 3.05 -3.08
CA PHE A 21 29.60 3.17 -4.24
C PHE A 21 28.20 2.61 -3.96
N CYS A 22 28.10 1.53 -3.22
CA CYS A 22 26.81 1.02 -2.77
C CYS A 22 26.07 1.99 -1.84
N LEU A 23 26.81 2.70 -0.96
CA LEU A 23 26.22 3.67 -0.06
C LEU A 23 25.68 4.92 -0.75
N LEU A 24 26.42 5.45 -1.70
CA LEU A 24 26.07 6.71 -2.36
C LEU A 24 24.86 6.57 -3.30
N GLY A 25 24.67 5.40 -3.93
CA GLY A 25 23.57 5.18 -4.87
C GLY A 25 22.30 4.56 -4.27
N VAL A 26 22.46 3.52 -3.45
CA VAL A 26 21.34 2.67 -3.03
C VAL A 26 20.51 3.28 -1.90
N ARG A 27 21.11 4.03 -0.97
CA ARG A 27 20.37 4.59 0.18
C ARG A 27 19.39 5.69 -0.17
N ALA A 28 19.77 6.55 -1.09
CA ALA A 28 18.87 7.59 -1.54
C ALA A 28 17.69 6.98 -2.33
N GLU A 29 17.93 5.90 -3.08
CA GLU A 29 16.87 5.13 -3.75
C GLU A 29 16.05 4.27 -2.77
N GLU A 30 16.65 3.68 -1.75
CA GLU A 30 15.91 2.91 -0.72
C GLU A 30 14.98 3.79 0.09
N SER A 31 15.40 5.01 0.46
CA SER A 31 14.51 5.96 1.14
C SER A 31 13.37 6.43 0.23
N LEU A 32 13.61 6.58 -1.08
CA LEU A 32 12.61 6.94 -2.08
C LEU A 32 11.82 5.74 -2.59
N GLY A 33 12.43 4.56 -2.71
CA GLY A 33 11.76 3.31 -3.08
C GLY A 33 10.70 2.87 -2.08
N ALA A 34 10.86 3.23 -0.81
CA ALA A 34 9.82 3.04 0.20
C ALA A 34 8.54 3.86 -0.09
N PHE A 35 8.65 4.92 -0.87
CA PHE A 35 7.57 5.86 -1.18
C PHE A 35 7.18 5.89 -2.66
N SER A 36 8.05 5.52 -3.58
CA SER A 36 7.66 5.32 -4.98
C SER A 36 6.97 3.97 -5.12
N GLY A 37 5.71 3.95 -5.52
CA GLY A 37 4.82 2.77 -5.51
C GLY A 37 5.28 1.51 -6.25
N ALA A 38 6.51 1.46 -6.77
CA ALA A 38 7.08 0.30 -7.45
C ALA A 38 8.04 -0.54 -6.58
N GLY A 39 8.76 0.08 -5.63
CA GLY A 39 9.68 -0.63 -4.73
C GLY A 39 9.19 -0.73 -3.28
N GLY A 40 8.31 0.18 -2.86
CA GLY A 40 7.83 0.29 -1.48
C GLY A 40 6.81 -0.76 -1.03
N VAL A 41 6.25 -1.54 -1.96
CA VAL A 41 5.14 -2.46 -1.64
C VAL A 41 5.57 -3.64 -0.77
N ALA A 42 6.83 -4.04 -0.79
CA ALA A 42 7.33 -5.12 0.06
C ALA A 42 7.56 -4.70 1.52
N ARG A 43 7.82 -3.41 1.80
CA ARG A 43 7.88 -2.86 3.17
C ARG A 43 6.50 -2.45 3.70
N GLU A 44 5.55 -2.09 2.83
CA GLU A 44 4.21 -1.68 3.23
C GLU A 44 3.41 -2.70 4.06
N PRO A 45 3.46 -4.03 3.80
CA PRO A 45 2.73 -4.98 4.64
C PRO A 45 3.16 -4.97 6.10
N GLU A 46 4.44 -4.68 6.38
CA GLU A 46 4.96 -4.64 7.74
C GLU A 46 4.44 -3.43 8.52
N ASN A 47 4.53 -2.25 7.92
CA ASN A 47 4.09 -1.02 8.57
C ASN A 47 2.57 -0.92 8.64
N ARG A 48 1.83 -1.44 7.66
CA ARG A 48 0.36 -1.42 7.68
C ARG A 48 -0.25 -2.35 8.72
N VAL A 49 0.39 -3.46 9.09
CA VAL A 49 -0.14 -4.34 10.14
C VAL A 49 0.03 -3.72 11.52
N LEU A 50 1.15 -3.06 11.78
CA LEU A 50 1.39 -2.35 13.04
C LEU A 50 0.70 -0.98 13.08
N ASN A 51 0.67 -0.27 11.95
CA ASN A 51 0.07 1.04 11.77
C ASN A 51 -1.34 1.01 11.19
N ALA A 52 -1.95 -0.18 10.97
CA ALA A 52 -3.32 -0.20 10.52
C ALA A 52 -4.10 0.77 11.41
N PRO A 53 -4.61 1.88 10.86
CA PRO A 53 -5.47 2.75 11.63
C PRO A 53 -6.50 1.84 12.25
N LYS A 54 -6.86 2.06 13.51
CA LYS A 54 -7.99 1.33 14.13
C LYS A 54 -9.03 1.27 13.05
N PRO A 55 -9.43 0.08 12.56
CA PRO A 55 -10.29 0.01 11.39
C PRO A 55 -11.38 1.04 11.62
N SER A 56 -11.44 2.03 10.76
CA SER A 56 -12.52 3.00 10.76
C SER A 56 -13.74 2.13 10.95
N LYS A 57 -14.51 2.35 12.01
CA LYS A 57 -15.73 1.61 12.30
C LYS A 57 -16.29 1.25 10.95
N GLU A 58 -16.46 -0.05 10.64
CA GLU A 58 -16.99 -0.54 9.36
C GLU A 58 -17.94 0.51 8.85
N ALA A 59 -17.69 1.08 7.66
CA ALA A 59 -18.37 2.31 7.23
C ALA A 59 -19.84 2.07 7.52
N ALA A 60 -20.32 2.64 8.60
CA ALA A 60 -21.59 2.23 9.21
C ALA A 60 -22.59 2.38 8.08
N VAL A 61 -23.34 1.34 7.77
CA VAL A 61 -24.37 1.38 6.72
C VAL A 61 -25.06 2.71 6.88
N PRO A 62 -24.95 3.64 5.91
CA PRO A 62 -25.35 5.02 6.12
C PRO A 62 -26.77 5.01 6.64
N LYS A 63 -27.04 5.73 7.72
CA LYS A 63 -28.38 5.83 8.28
C LYS A 63 -29.27 6.47 7.23
N ILE A 64 -29.95 5.64 6.43
CA ILE A 64 -30.92 6.10 5.44
C ILE A 64 -32.07 6.68 6.25
N LYS A 65 -32.21 8.01 6.26
CA LYS A 65 -33.36 8.65 6.87
C LYS A 65 -34.63 8.17 6.14
N PRO A 66 -35.55 7.44 6.79
CA PRO A 66 -36.75 6.98 6.11
C PRO A 66 -37.56 8.22 5.70
N ALA A 67 -37.89 8.29 4.41
CA ALA A 67 -38.78 9.35 3.92
C ALA A 67 -40.08 9.34 4.74
N ALA A 68 -40.46 10.51 5.24
CA ALA A 68 -41.62 10.68 6.12
C ALA A 68 -42.85 9.87 5.61
N SER A 69 -43.32 8.97 6.44
CA SER A 69 -44.45 8.08 6.15
C SER A 69 -45.71 8.91 5.94
N ARG A 70 -46.21 8.95 4.70
CA ARG A 70 -47.54 9.48 4.39
C ARG A 70 -48.60 8.40 4.57
N LYS A 71 -49.66 8.77 5.27
CA LYS A 71 -50.98 8.13 5.50
C LYS A 71 -51.21 6.76 4.88
N LYS A 72 -51.65 5.81 5.73
CA LYS A 72 -52.20 4.49 5.48
C LYS A 72 -52.94 4.36 4.12
N GLY A 73 -52.26 3.86 3.10
CA GLY A 73 -52.93 3.19 2.00
C GLY A 73 -53.64 1.96 2.55
N GLY A 74 -54.87 1.66 2.06
CA GLY A 74 -55.63 0.55 2.57
C GLY A 74 -54.81 -0.74 2.61
N ARG A 75 -54.90 -1.51 3.71
CA ARG A 75 -54.22 -2.80 3.87
C ARG A 75 -54.57 -3.69 2.65
N LEU A 76 -53.56 -4.14 1.93
CA LEU A 76 -53.70 -5.22 0.95
C LEU A 76 -54.26 -6.45 1.67
N ASN A 77 -55.27 -7.08 1.10
CA ASN A 77 -55.74 -8.34 1.64
C ASN A 77 -54.76 -9.44 1.20
N LEU A 78 -53.85 -9.81 2.08
CA LEU A 78 -52.77 -10.79 1.80
C LEU A 78 -53.30 -12.21 1.57
N GLU A 79 -54.50 -12.55 2.10
CA GLU A 79 -55.14 -13.84 1.93
C GLU A 79 -55.91 -13.97 0.61
N ARG A 80 -55.99 -12.88 -0.19
CA ARG A 80 -56.66 -12.90 -1.49
C ARG A 80 -55.98 -13.91 -2.40
N LYS A 81 -56.75 -14.93 -2.81
CA LYS A 81 -56.30 -15.92 -3.80
C LYS A 81 -56.27 -15.29 -5.18
N LEU A 82 -55.20 -15.56 -5.92
CA LEU A 82 -54.97 -15.09 -7.30
C LEU A 82 -55.24 -16.22 -8.29
N GLY A 83 -54.49 -17.28 -8.23
CA GLY A 83 -54.42 -18.39 -9.19
C GLY A 83 -52.93 -18.76 -9.38
N PRO A 84 -52.64 -19.72 -10.27
CA PRO A 84 -51.26 -20.02 -10.63
C PRO A 84 -50.63 -18.82 -11.34
N VAL A 85 -49.39 -18.48 -10.93
CA VAL A 85 -48.60 -17.36 -11.52
C VAL A 85 -47.69 -17.93 -12.58
N LEU A 86 -47.95 -17.63 -13.84
CA LEU A 86 -47.20 -18.14 -15.00
C LEU A 86 -46.32 -17.08 -15.66
N GLY A 87 -46.49 -15.80 -15.29
CA GLY A 87 -45.70 -14.71 -15.86
C GLY A 87 -45.68 -13.46 -14.99
N VAL A 88 -44.67 -12.64 -15.23
CA VAL A 88 -44.47 -11.35 -14.54
C VAL A 88 -44.39 -10.23 -15.56
N ARG A 89 -45.26 -9.21 -15.45
CA ARG A 89 -45.22 -8.00 -16.27
C ARG A 89 -44.63 -6.85 -15.46
N ILE A 90 -43.46 -6.36 -15.88
CA ILE A 90 -42.75 -5.27 -15.18
C ILE A 90 -43.21 -3.91 -15.68
N TYR A 91 -43.52 -3.03 -14.75
CA TYR A 91 -43.80 -1.60 -14.93
C TYR A 91 -42.74 -0.75 -14.22
N GLY A 92 -42.54 0.50 -14.64
CA GLY A 92 -41.60 1.41 -14.03
C GLY A 92 -40.19 1.30 -14.62
N SER A 93 -39.17 0.99 -13.83
CA SER A 93 -37.77 0.89 -14.24
C SER A 93 -37.47 -0.37 -15.06
N ARG A 94 -37.98 -0.42 -16.32
CA ARG A 94 -37.90 -1.61 -17.19
C ARG A 94 -36.44 -1.98 -17.51
N ASP A 95 -35.59 -1.00 -17.86
CA ASP A 95 -34.21 -1.25 -18.25
C ASP A 95 -33.40 -1.84 -17.07
N PHE A 96 -33.63 -1.35 -15.86
CA PHE A 96 -33.07 -1.94 -14.66
C PHE A 96 -33.54 -3.37 -14.44
N ALA A 97 -34.83 -3.58 -14.52
CA ALA A 97 -35.45 -4.90 -14.34
C ALA A 97 -34.94 -5.93 -15.36
N GLN A 98 -34.78 -5.54 -16.62
CA GLN A 98 -34.23 -6.39 -17.66
C GLN A 98 -32.74 -6.73 -17.41
N ARG A 99 -31.93 -5.73 -17.05
CA ARG A 99 -30.50 -5.96 -16.69
C ARG A 99 -30.34 -6.92 -15.52
N MET A 100 -31.25 -6.89 -14.55
CA MET A 100 -31.22 -7.73 -13.35
C MET A 100 -31.95 -9.05 -13.49
N GLY A 101 -32.67 -9.28 -14.61
CA GLY A 101 -33.47 -10.48 -14.84
C GLY A 101 -34.58 -10.64 -13.80
N LEU A 102 -35.25 -9.54 -13.41
CA LEU A 102 -36.17 -9.54 -12.26
C LEU A 102 -37.44 -10.36 -12.54
N ASP A 103 -37.93 -10.42 -13.75
CA ASP A 103 -39.04 -11.23 -14.16
C ASP A 103 -38.82 -12.71 -13.89
N ALA A 104 -37.68 -13.25 -14.35
CA ALA A 104 -37.29 -14.64 -14.10
C ALA A 104 -37.06 -14.93 -12.60
N LYS A 105 -36.44 -13.99 -11.88
CA LYS A 105 -36.16 -14.13 -10.44
C LYS A 105 -37.42 -14.15 -9.60
N ILE A 106 -38.38 -13.25 -9.88
CA ILE A 106 -39.67 -13.22 -9.18
C ILE A 106 -40.44 -14.50 -9.50
N LEU A 107 -40.44 -14.94 -10.78
CA LEU A 107 -41.11 -16.14 -11.20
C LEU A 107 -40.55 -17.40 -10.51
N ALA A 108 -39.23 -17.52 -10.39
CA ALA A 108 -38.57 -18.65 -9.72
C ALA A 108 -39.00 -18.83 -8.25
N HIS A 109 -39.39 -17.76 -7.57
CA HIS A 109 -39.97 -17.84 -6.23
C HIS A 109 -41.47 -18.20 -6.20
N LEU A 110 -42.13 -18.18 -7.35
CA LEU A 110 -43.55 -18.40 -7.50
C LEU A 110 -43.87 -19.63 -8.39
N GLU A 111 -42.86 -20.37 -8.86
CA GLU A 111 -43.03 -21.56 -9.69
C GLU A 111 -43.88 -22.63 -9.00
N GLY A 112 -44.78 -23.24 -9.81
CA GLY A 112 -45.67 -24.33 -9.42
C GLY A 112 -47.13 -24.06 -9.82
N ASP A 113 -47.89 -25.13 -10.00
CA ASP A 113 -49.32 -25.08 -10.43
C ASP A 113 -50.28 -24.73 -9.26
N GLU A 114 -49.75 -24.39 -8.12
CA GLU A 114 -50.55 -24.06 -6.92
C GLU A 114 -51.15 -22.65 -7.02
N VAL A 115 -52.36 -22.52 -6.47
CA VAL A 115 -53.03 -21.23 -6.33
C VAL A 115 -52.26 -20.36 -5.35
N ARG A 116 -51.68 -19.28 -5.82
CA ARG A 116 -50.92 -18.32 -5.00
C ARG A 116 -51.83 -17.26 -4.41
N THR A 117 -51.44 -16.76 -3.25
CA THR A 117 -52.06 -15.60 -2.57
C THR A 117 -51.29 -14.32 -2.86
N VAL A 118 -51.89 -13.17 -2.59
CA VAL A 118 -51.19 -11.89 -2.63
C VAL A 118 -49.99 -11.89 -1.65
N GLY A 119 -50.12 -12.59 -0.54
CA GLY A 119 -49.04 -12.75 0.46
C GLY A 119 -47.83 -13.52 -0.08
N ASP A 120 -48.07 -14.58 -0.89
CA ASP A 120 -46.96 -15.33 -1.51
C ASP A 120 -46.19 -14.47 -2.52
N VAL A 121 -46.89 -13.63 -3.28
CA VAL A 121 -46.26 -12.70 -4.21
C VAL A 121 -45.45 -11.63 -3.46
N GLU A 122 -45.98 -11.05 -2.40
CA GLU A 122 -45.26 -10.10 -1.55
C GLU A 122 -44.00 -10.74 -0.95
N ALA A 123 -44.07 -11.98 -0.48
CA ALA A 123 -42.91 -12.72 0.04
C ALA A 123 -41.85 -12.97 -1.05
N ALA A 124 -42.25 -13.30 -2.28
CA ALA A 124 -41.33 -13.44 -3.40
C ALA A 124 -40.65 -12.12 -3.78
N LEU A 125 -41.40 -11.01 -3.79
CA LEU A 125 -40.86 -9.68 -4.05
C LEU A 125 -39.88 -9.25 -2.93
N ASP A 126 -40.18 -9.60 -1.68
CA ASP A 126 -39.26 -9.31 -0.56
C ASP A 126 -37.98 -10.15 -0.64
N ALA A 127 -38.04 -11.41 -1.04
CA ALA A 127 -36.87 -12.25 -1.25
C ALA A 127 -35.95 -11.67 -2.34
N VAL A 128 -36.52 -11.28 -3.50
CA VAL A 128 -35.76 -10.63 -4.58
C VAL A 128 -35.20 -9.27 -4.14
N ARG A 129 -35.94 -8.51 -3.33
CA ARG A 129 -35.46 -7.24 -2.76
C ARG A 129 -34.25 -7.46 -1.87
N GLN A 130 -34.26 -8.47 -1.00
CA GLN A 130 -33.11 -8.80 -0.15
C GLN A 130 -31.89 -9.19 -0.98
N GLU A 131 -32.08 -9.97 -2.06
CA GLU A 131 -30.98 -10.29 -2.97
C GLU A 131 -30.36 -9.02 -3.59
N LEU A 132 -31.19 -8.08 -4.03
CA LEU A 132 -30.72 -6.81 -4.59
C LEU A 132 -30.04 -5.92 -3.55
N MET A 133 -30.56 -5.88 -2.32
CA MET A 133 -29.94 -5.16 -1.21
C MET A 133 -28.54 -5.72 -0.88
N ASN A 134 -28.39 -7.05 -0.89
CA ASN A 134 -27.09 -7.70 -0.69
C ASN A 134 -26.08 -7.38 -1.83
N ARG A 135 -26.58 -6.97 -2.99
CA ARG A 135 -25.76 -6.46 -4.12
C ARG A 135 -25.51 -4.95 -4.07
N GLY A 136 -26.06 -4.23 -3.08
CA GLY A 136 -25.87 -2.77 -2.93
C GLY A 136 -27.04 -1.90 -3.42
N TYR A 137 -28.12 -2.48 -3.94
CA TYR A 137 -29.30 -1.74 -4.45
C TYR A 137 -30.32 -1.47 -3.33
N TYR A 138 -29.96 -0.71 -2.33
CA TYR A 138 -30.79 -0.51 -1.12
C TYR A 138 -32.10 0.25 -1.35
N LEU A 139 -32.22 1.03 -2.43
CA LEU A 139 -33.38 1.88 -2.70
C LEU A 139 -34.43 1.24 -3.60
N VAL A 140 -34.17 0.02 -4.08
CA VAL A 140 -35.13 -0.69 -4.94
C VAL A 140 -36.38 -1.02 -4.16
N GLN A 141 -37.52 -0.73 -4.77
CA GLN A 141 -38.82 -1.12 -4.24
C GLN A 141 -39.70 -1.76 -5.31
N PHE A 142 -40.48 -2.69 -4.83
CA PHE A 142 -41.52 -3.39 -5.59
C PHE A 142 -42.88 -2.96 -5.06
N SER A 143 -43.87 -2.89 -5.96
CA SER A 143 -45.27 -2.73 -5.60
C SER A 143 -46.16 -3.42 -6.60
N LEU A 144 -47.23 -4.03 -6.13
CA LEU A 144 -48.28 -4.59 -7.00
C LEU A 144 -49.15 -3.46 -7.56
N THR A 145 -49.47 -3.51 -8.85
CA THR A 145 -50.34 -2.51 -9.49
C THR A 145 -51.79 -2.80 -9.15
N ARG A 146 -52.57 -1.80 -8.69
CA ARG A 146 -53.95 -1.99 -8.22
C ARG A 146 -54.92 -2.48 -9.32
N LYS A 147 -54.71 -2.10 -10.58
CA LYS A 147 -55.60 -2.40 -11.70
C LYS A 147 -55.26 -3.69 -12.45
N ASP A 148 -53.96 -4.05 -12.53
CA ASP A 148 -53.45 -5.16 -13.30
C ASP A 148 -52.56 -6.10 -12.43
N SER A 149 -52.96 -6.24 -11.12
CA SER A 149 -52.14 -7.06 -10.19
C SER A 149 -52.13 -8.55 -10.58
N TYR A 150 -53.14 -9.03 -11.27
CA TYR A 150 -53.23 -10.41 -11.76
C TYR A 150 -54.23 -10.49 -12.92
N THR A 151 -53.82 -11.10 -14.02
CA THR A 151 -54.65 -11.37 -15.18
C THR A 151 -54.98 -12.86 -15.21
N PRO A 152 -56.27 -13.27 -14.91
CA PRO A 152 -56.63 -14.69 -14.82
C PRO A 152 -56.49 -15.44 -16.14
N ALA A 153 -56.56 -14.73 -17.29
CA ALA A 153 -56.55 -15.34 -18.63
C ALA A 153 -55.17 -15.94 -19.00
N ASP A 154 -54.09 -15.35 -18.49
CA ASP A 154 -52.70 -15.76 -18.80
C ASP A 154 -51.84 -16.02 -17.56
N GLY A 155 -52.41 -15.94 -16.35
CA GLY A 155 -51.68 -16.14 -15.12
C GLY A 155 -50.57 -15.08 -14.83
N THR A 156 -50.67 -13.91 -15.43
CA THR A 156 -49.64 -12.88 -15.33
C THR A 156 -49.91 -11.91 -14.18
N ILE A 157 -48.86 -11.61 -13.37
CA ILE A 157 -48.88 -10.57 -12.35
C ILE A 157 -48.23 -9.29 -12.84
N GLY A 158 -48.80 -8.14 -12.45
CA GLY A 158 -48.23 -6.82 -12.73
C GLY A 158 -47.40 -6.30 -11.52
N VAL A 159 -46.11 -6.16 -11.71
CA VAL A 159 -45.17 -5.66 -10.68
C VAL A 159 -44.57 -4.34 -11.13
N ARG A 160 -44.67 -3.30 -10.31
CA ARG A 160 -43.97 -2.05 -10.51
C ARG A 160 -42.65 -2.08 -9.77
N VAL A 161 -41.59 -1.74 -10.49
CA VAL A 161 -40.21 -1.65 -9.97
C VAL A 161 -39.75 -0.20 -9.97
N ASP A 162 -39.35 0.30 -8.83
CA ASP A 162 -38.66 1.57 -8.66
C ASP A 162 -37.20 1.28 -8.25
N GLU A 163 -36.23 1.60 -9.12
CA GLU A 163 -34.82 1.25 -8.92
C GLU A 163 -34.11 2.11 -7.86
N GLY A 164 -34.62 3.31 -7.58
CA GLY A 164 -33.89 4.34 -6.84
C GLY A 164 -32.70 4.88 -7.64
N ARG A 165 -32.46 6.16 -7.58
CA ARG A 165 -31.44 6.86 -8.37
C ARG A 165 -30.59 7.76 -7.51
N PHE A 166 -29.36 8.03 -7.95
CA PHE A 166 -28.55 9.09 -7.36
C PHE A 166 -29.23 10.46 -7.59
N GLY A 167 -29.35 11.23 -6.53
CA GLY A 167 -29.85 12.58 -6.53
C GLY A 167 -28.71 13.62 -6.61
N ASN A 168 -28.85 14.70 -5.87
CA ASN A 168 -27.83 15.74 -5.78
C ASN A 168 -26.68 15.27 -4.90
N LEU A 169 -25.46 15.73 -5.22
CA LEU A 169 -24.27 15.54 -4.40
C LEU A 169 -23.83 16.89 -3.87
N THR A 170 -23.86 17.06 -2.55
CA THR A 170 -23.48 18.29 -1.87
C THR A 170 -22.28 18.03 -0.96
N LEU A 171 -21.30 18.92 -0.98
CA LEU A 171 -20.10 18.88 -0.16
C LEU A 171 -20.13 20.02 0.85
N HIS A 172 -19.82 19.71 2.10
CA HIS A 172 -19.65 20.66 3.19
C HIS A 172 -18.30 20.45 3.85
N PHE A 173 -17.44 21.47 3.84
CA PHE A 173 -16.13 21.44 4.49
C PHE A 173 -16.23 22.03 5.89
N TYR A 174 -15.57 21.37 6.84
CA TYR A 174 -15.41 21.85 8.20
C TYR A 174 -13.93 22.06 8.48
N GLY A 175 -13.60 23.12 9.24
CA GLY A 175 -12.20 23.42 9.60
C GLY A 175 -11.68 22.55 10.74
N ASP A 176 -10.36 22.63 10.97
CA ASP A 176 -9.66 21.89 12.01
C ASP A 176 -10.37 21.93 13.38
N GLY A 177 -10.54 20.76 13.98
CA GLY A 177 -10.99 20.60 15.37
C GLY A 177 -12.46 20.28 15.58
N VAL A 178 -13.27 20.13 14.53
CA VAL A 178 -14.66 19.67 14.70
C VAL A 178 -14.74 18.16 14.68
N VAL A 179 -14.77 17.54 15.85
CA VAL A 179 -15.12 16.13 16.00
C VAL A 179 -16.63 16.01 15.81
N THR A 180 -17.07 15.56 14.65
CA THR A 180 -18.45 15.15 14.46
C THR A 180 -18.68 13.83 15.21
N ASN A 181 -19.41 13.87 16.30
CA ASN A 181 -19.93 12.67 16.92
C ASN A 181 -20.94 12.00 15.99
N ALA A 182 -21.05 10.66 16.06
CA ALA A 182 -22.00 9.86 15.27
C ALA A 182 -23.49 10.25 15.49
N GLU A 183 -23.78 11.24 16.32
CA GLU A 183 -25.12 11.72 16.70
C GLU A 183 -25.42 13.18 16.31
N GLY A 184 -24.50 13.89 15.66
CA GLY A 184 -24.72 15.27 15.23
C GLY A 184 -23.60 16.23 15.68
N ILE A 185 -23.64 17.42 15.15
CA ILE A 185 -22.74 18.54 15.46
C ILE A 185 -22.78 18.81 16.95
N ALA A 186 -21.62 18.80 17.62
CA ALA A 186 -21.53 19.19 19.02
C ALA A 186 -22.13 20.61 19.20
N GLU A 187 -23.12 20.73 20.09
CA GLU A 187 -23.63 22.01 20.53
C GLU A 187 -22.53 22.78 21.27
N GLY A 188 -22.00 23.83 20.67
CA GLY A 188 -21.06 24.72 21.34
C GLY A 188 -20.32 25.68 20.44
N GLU A 189 -19.75 25.23 19.38
CA GLU A 189 -19.10 26.10 18.40
C GLU A 189 -19.66 25.81 17.01
N ARG A 190 -20.30 26.82 16.39
CA ARG A 190 -20.69 26.74 14.99
C ARG A 190 -19.41 26.72 14.17
N ALA A 191 -18.94 25.52 13.85
CA ALA A 191 -17.93 25.34 12.83
C ALA A 191 -18.39 26.09 11.59
N GLN A 192 -17.59 27.03 11.12
CA GLN A 192 -17.90 27.77 9.91
C GLN A 192 -17.86 26.78 8.76
N MET A 193 -19.03 26.41 8.26
CA MET A 193 -19.16 25.61 7.05
C MET A 193 -18.60 26.41 5.88
N ARG A 194 -17.67 25.83 5.15
CA ARG A 194 -17.01 26.43 3.99
C ARG A 194 -17.53 25.82 2.71
N GLU A 195 -17.56 26.59 1.64
CA GLU A 195 -17.89 26.08 0.30
C GLU A 195 -16.72 25.33 -0.33
N ASP A 196 -15.48 25.67 0.06
CA ASP A 196 -14.26 25.04 -0.41
C ASP A 196 -13.33 24.72 0.77
N GLY A 197 -12.49 23.73 0.62
CA GLY A 197 -11.52 23.31 1.63
C GLY A 197 -10.28 24.20 1.63
N THR A 198 -9.58 24.22 2.75
CA THR A 198 -8.30 24.91 2.91
C THR A 198 -7.20 24.16 2.17
N TRP A 199 -7.13 22.84 2.40
CA TRP A 199 -6.08 21.97 1.90
C TRP A 199 -6.52 21.18 0.66
N TYR A 200 -7.78 20.74 0.63
CA TYR A 200 -8.39 19.98 -0.46
C TYR A 200 -9.48 20.78 -1.14
N SER A 201 -9.43 20.92 -2.47
CA SER A 201 -10.43 21.68 -3.19
C SER A 201 -11.71 20.86 -3.44
N ARG A 202 -12.84 21.58 -3.49
CA ARG A 202 -14.14 21.00 -3.86
C ARG A 202 -14.10 20.27 -5.19
N GLU A 203 -13.43 20.87 -6.18
CA GLU A 203 -13.31 20.28 -7.52
C GLU A 203 -12.51 18.96 -7.51
N GLN A 204 -11.44 18.90 -6.71
CA GLN A 204 -10.63 17.70 -6.53
C GLN A 204 -11.48 16.56 -5.95
N LEU A 205 -12.25 16.80 -4.90
CA LEU A 205 -13.10 15.79 -4.31
C LEU A 205 -14.21 15.35 -5.25
N LEU A 206 -14.87 16.28 -5.94
CA LEU A 206 -15.91 15.95 -6.92
C LEU A 206 -15.39 15.06 -8.06
N ARG A 207 -14.10 15.17 -8.45
CA ARG A 207 -13.47 14.27 -9.43
C ARG A 207 -13.45 12.81 -8.97
N LYS A 208 -13.28 12.56 -7.68
CA LYS A 208 -13.30 11.19 -7.11
C LYS A 208 -14.71 10.58 -7.14
N PHE A 209 -15.75 11.41 -7.07
CA PHE A 209 -17.15 11.00 -7.19
C PHE A 209 -17.69 11.00 -8.64
N ARG A 210 -16.83 11.18 -9.66
CA ARG A 210 -17.24 11.24 -11.10
C ARG A 210 -18.02 10.03 -11.61
N LYS A 211 -17.85 8.88 -10.95
CA LYS A 211 -18.61 7.64 -11.27
C LYS A 211 -20.03 7.67 -10.73
N ILE A 212 -20.36 8.64 -9.88
CA ILE A 212 -21.68 8.86 -9.29
C ILE A 212 -22.35 10.00 -10.05
N LYS A 213 -23.25 9.66 -10.98
CA LYS A 213 -23.96 10.64 -11.79
C LYS A 213 -25.41 10.74 -11.35
N GLN A 214 -25.90 11.97 -11.25
CA GLN A 214 -27.31 12.24 -10.97
C GLN A 214 -28.23 11.54 -11.98
N GLY A 215 -29.27 10.89 -11.49
CA GLY A 215 -30.23 10.17 -12.31
C GLY A 215 -29.86 8.72 -12.68
N GLU A 216 -28.61 8.29 -12.48
CA GLU A 216 -28.23 6.87 -12.60
C GLU A 216 -28.77 6.04 -11.44
N THR A 217 -28.92 4.73 -11.66
CA THR A 217 -29.34 3.77 -10.62
C THR A 217 -28.46 3.89 -9.37
N PHE A 218 -29.07 4.02 -8.20
CA PHE A 218 -28.36 4.05 -6.95
C PHE A 218 -27.72 2.70 -6.67
N ASP A 219 -26.40 2.70 -6.61
CA ASP A 219 -25.54 1.56 -6.30
C ASP A 219 -24.61 1.94 -5.14
N TYR A 220 -24.85 1.33 -3.99
CA TYR A 220 -24.06 1.59 -2.79
C TYR A 220 -22.61 1.14 -2.94
N ALA A 221 -22.32 0.11 -3.75
CA ALA A 221 -20.96 -0.32 -3.98
C ALA A 221 -20.13 0.80 -4.62
N ARG A 222 -20.67 1.50 -5.61
CA ARG A 222 -20.00 2.68 -6.22
C ARG A 222 -19.76 3.81 -5.23
N LEU A 223 -20.72 4.07 -4.35
CA LEU A 223 -20.57 5.11 -3.32
C LEU A 223 -19.50 4.71 -2.29
N ARG A 224 -19.54 3.46 -1.83
CA ARG A 224 -18.55 2.92 -0.90
C ARG A 224 -17.14 2.99 -1.49
N ASP A 225 -16.98 2.62 -2.74
CA ASP A 225 -15.68 2.61 -3.41
C ASP A 225 -15.13 4.04 -3.57
N ALA A 226 -15.98 5.01 -3.94
CA ALA A 226 -15.59 6.42 -4.00
C ALA A 226 -15.22 6.98 -2.61
N LEU A 227 -15.99 6.63 -1.56
CA LEU A 227 -15.68 7.01 -0.18
C LEU A 227 -14.39 6.35 0.31
N ALA A 228 -14.14 5.08 -0.04
CA ALA A 228 -12.91 4.39 0.31
C ALA A 228 -11.69 5.03 -0.37
N GLU A 229 -11.82 5.45 -1.63
CA GLU A 229 -10.76 6.18 -2.35
C GLU A 229 -10.42 7.51 -1.68
N VAL A 230 -11.43 8.29 -1.27
CA VAL A 230 -11.20 9.57 -0.58
C VAL A 230 -10.64 9.35 0.82
N ASN A 231 -11.22 8.44 1.60
CA ASN A 231 -10.79 8.15 2.97
C ASN A 231 -9.49 7.32 3.04
N ALA A 232 -8.88 6.97 1.91
CA ALA A 232 -7.53 6.44 1.85
C ALA A 232 -6.47 7.51 2.14
N HIS A 233 -6.80 8.80 1.96
CA HIS A 233 -5.94 9.91 2.37
C HIS A 233 -5.92 10.03 3.90
N PRO A 234 -4.73 10.10 4.54
CA PRO A 234 -4.64 10.17 5.99
C PRO A 234 -5.26 11.46 6.56
N ASP A 235 -5.27 12.53 5.77
CA ASP A 235 -5.68 13.89 6.17
C ASP A 235 -7.13 14.24 5.80
N LEU A 236 -7.86 13.27 5.27
CA LEU A 236 -9.25 13.43 4.89
C LEU A 236 -10.13 12.41 5.60
N VAL A 237 -11.23 12.91 6.17
CA VAL A 237 -12.32 12.08 6.65
C VAL A 237 -13.61 12.60 6.03
N VAL A 238 -14.22 11.78 5.18
CA VAL A 238 -15.48 12.13 4.50
C VAL A 238 -16.57 11.19 4.99
N ASP A 239 -17.54 11.77 5.68
CA ASP A 239 -18.77 11.11 6.11
C ASP A 239 -19.90 11.41 5.13
N THR A 240 -20.85 10.46 5.02
CA THR A 240 -21.97 10.59 4.09
C THR A 240 -23.31 10.42 4.80
N ALA A 241 -24.18 11.41 4.64
CA ALA A 241 -25.61 11.28 4.91
C ALA A 241 -26.37 11.08 3.59
N ILE A 242 -27.34 10.16 3.61
CA ILE A 242 -28.20 9.90 2.45
C ILE A 242 -29.62 10.33 2.79
N ASP A 243 -30.14 11.31 2.09
CA ASP A 243 -31.54 11.71 2.18
C ASP A 243 -32.31 11.21 0.95
N VAL A 244 -33.43 10.52 1.20
CA VAL A 244 -34.22 9.93 0.11
C VAL A 244 -35.41 10.80 -0.22
N ARG A 245 -35.26 11.55 -1.30
CA ARG A 245 -36.31 12.43 -1.85
C ARG A 245 -37.21 11.64 -2.83
N ARG A 246 -38.53 11.83 -2.70
CA ARG A 246 -39.52 11.27 -3.62
C ARG A 246 -39.96 12.33 -4.63
N VAL A 247 -39.84 12.02 -5.89
CA VAL A 247 -40.28 12.87 -6.99
C VAL A 247 -41.40 12.15 -7.75
N TYR A 248 -42.47 12.85 -8.01
CA TYR A 248 -43.57 12.32 -8.84
C TYR A 248 -43.28 12.71 -10.29
N GLU A 249 -42.98 11.73 -11.13
CA GLU A 249 -42.75 11.88 -12.55
C GLU A 249 -44.04 11.49 -13.34
N GLY A 250 -44.39 12.29 -14.34
CA GLY A 250 -45.58 12.11 -15.18
C GLY A 250 -46.75 13.00 -14.80
N ASP A 251 -47.74 13.13 -15.73
CA ASP A 251 -48.88 14.03 -15.60
C ASP A 251 -49.79 13.65 -14.43
N GLU A 252 -50.35 14.67 -13.76
CA GLU A 252 -51.37 14.49 -12.71
C GLU A 252 -52.62 13.86 -13.32
N GLY A 253 -52.92 12.63 -12.89
CA GLY A 253 -54.09 11.87 -13.40
C GLY A 253 -53.74 10.78 -14.39
N SER A 254 -52.54 10.72 -14.92
CA SER A 254 -52.07 9.64 -15.80
C SER A 254 -51.84 8.33 -15.00
N ASN A 255 -52.19 7.20 -15.60
CA ASN A 255 -51.86 5.89 -15.07
C ASN A 255 -50.35 5.62 -15.04
N ASP A 256 -49.55 6.51 -15.63
CA ASP A 256 -48.07 6.44 -15.71
C ASP A 256 -47.34 7.28 -14.67
N ARG A 257 -48.06 7.91 -13.72
CA ARG A 257 -47.44 8.68 -12.65
C ARG A 257 -46.53 7.80 -11.82
N ARG A 258 -45.21 8.06 -11.92
CA ARG A 258 -44.15 7.31 -11.22
C ARG A 258 -43.75 8.03 -9.97
N VAL A 259 -43.39 7.26 -8.93
CA VAL A 259 -42.70 7.79 -7.78
C VAL A 259 -41.22 7.40 -7.91
N ALA A 260 -40.43 8.30 -8.48
CA ALA A 260 -39.00 8.13 -8.52
C ALA A 260 -38.39 8.50 -7.15
N ARG A 261 -37.38 7.74 -6.72
CA ARG A 261 -36.63 8.00 -5.49
C ARG A 261 -35.24 8.43 -5.86
N TYR A 262 -34.84 9.55 -5.31
CA TYR A 262 -33.50 10.09 -5.47
C TYR A 262 -32.79 10.07 -4.12
N ALA A 263 -31.61 9.49 -4.08
CA ALA A 263 -30.69 9.57 -2.95
C ALA A 263 -29.87 10.85 -3.11
N ASP A 264 -30.26 11.90 -2.42
CA ASP A 264 -29.43 13.09 -2.30
C ASP A 264 -28.30 12.78 -1.30
N LEU A 265 -27.05 12.99 -1.72
CA LEU A 265 -25.85 12.68 -0.95
C LEU A 265 -25.33 13.99 -0.36
N GLU A 266 -25.23 14.02 0.96
CA GLU A 266 -24.62 15.09 1.69
C GLU A 266 -23.30 14.60 2.27
N LEU A 267 -22.18 15.09 1.75
CA LEU A 267 -20.84 14.72 2.14
C LEU A 267 -20.29 15.76 3.10
N THR A 268 -19.94 15.33 4.29
CA THR A 268 -19.24 16.13 5.30
C THR A 268 -17.76 15.82 5.23
N VAL A 269 -16.97 16.83 4.90
CA VAL A 269 -15.51 16.72 4.70
C VAL A 269 -14.81 17.36 5.89
N ASN A 270 -14.07 16.55 6.63
CA ASN A 270 -13.14 17.00 7.64
C ASN A 270 -11.72 16.87 7.08
N GLU A 271 -10.98 17.95 7.02
CA GLU A 271 -9.61 18.00 6.53
C GLU A 271 -8.65 18.36 7.67
N SER A 272 -7.47 17.78 7.68
CA SER A 272 -6.35 18.13 8.56
C SER A 272 -5.17 18.64 7.75
N PHE A 273 -4.18 19.22 8.43
CA PHE A 273 -2.98 19.75 7.77
C PHE A 273 -2.20 18.61 7.12
N PRO A 274 -1.97 18.64 5.80
CA PRO A 274 -1.43 17.50 5.05
C PRO A 274 0.10 17.43 5.11
N PHE A 275 0.67 17.60 6.28
CA PHE A 275 2.10 17.52 6.53
C PHE A 275 2.40 16.42 7.54
N HIS A 276 3.32 15.54 7.18
CA HIS A 276 3.78 14.44 8.02
C HIS A 276 5.29 14.51 8.18
N ALA A 277 5.76 14.20 9.36
CA ALA A 277 7.17 14.08 9.67
C ALA A 277 7.44 12.72 10.30
N ILE A 278 8.47 12.04 9.82
CA ILE A 278 8.94 10.78 10.36
C ILE A 278 10.40 10.96 10.74
N TRP A 279 10.73 10.61 11.96
CA TRP A 279 12.11 10.58 12.46
C TRP A 279 12.48 9.15 12.82
N GLU A 280 13.49 8.62 12.17
CA GLU A 280 14.01 7.28 12.41
C GLU A 280 15.44 7.35 12.91
N ILE A 281 15.75 6.54 13.90
CA ILE A 281 17.08 6.26 14.42
C ILE A 281 17.28 4.76 14.37
N ASN A 282 18.38 4.31 13.80
CA ASN A 282 18.72 2.89 13.71
C ASN A 282 20.24 2.66 13.71
N ASN A 283 20.64 1.40 13.92
CA ASN A 283 22.02 0.94 13.78
C ASN A 283 22.19 -0.01 12.58
N TYR A 284 21.62 0.33 11.43
CA TYR A 284 21.70 -0.45 10.19
C TYR A 284 22.85 -0.02 9.29
N GLY A 285 23.72 0.84 9.81
CA GLY A 285 24.91 1.34 9.14
C GLY A 285 25.96 0.28 8.92
N MET A 286 27.09 0.70 8.42
CA MET A 286 28.28 -0.10 8.23
C MET A 286 29.25 0.25 9.34
N GLU A 287 29.91 -0.76 9.90
CA GLU A 287 30.88 -0.60 10.96
C GLU A 287 32.04 0.31 10.54
N GLU A 288 32.50 0.19 9.30
CA GLU A 288 33.63 0.96 8.75
C GLU A 288 33.33 2.47 8.61
N ILE A 289 32.08 2.89 8.79
CA ILE A 289 31.67 4.29 8.73
C ILE A 289 31.03 4.69 10.05
N ASP A 290 29.86 4.16 10.32
CA ASP A 290 29.11 4.28 11.56
C ASP A 290 27.86 3.41 11.48
N GLU A 291 27.65 2.54 12.42
CA GLU A 291 26.43 1.75 12.51
C GLU A 291 25.19 2.63 12.73
N TRP A 292 25.33 3.68 13.53
CA TRP A 292 24.20 4.50 13.95
C TRP A 292 23.88 5.61 12.95
N GLN A 293 22.61 5.71 12.64
CA GLN A 293 22.11 6.63 11.65
C GLN A 293 20.80 7.25 12.07
N THR A 294 20.55 8.43 11.55
CA THR A 294 19.28 9.13 11.70
C THR A 294 18.75 9.61 10.35
N THR A 295 17.46 9.41 10.13
CA THR A 295 16.75 9.87 8.94
C THR A 295 15.52 10.67 9.34
N LEU A 296 15.39 11.86 8.80
CA LEU A 296 14.17 12.66 8.91
C LEU A 296 13.45 12.61 7.56
N THR A 297 12.19 12.25 7.55
CA THR A 297 11.37 12.25 6.33
C THR A 297 10.21 13.22 6.52
N PHE A 298 10.11 14.17 5.63
CA PHE A 298 9.03 15.14 5.57
C PHE A 298 8.17 14.85 4.35
N GLN A 299 6.87 14.73 4.56
CA GLN A 299 5.89 14.56 3.48
C GLN A 299 4.87 15.68 3.51
N TYR A 300 4.64 16.27 2.34
CA TYR A 300 3.53 17.19 2.13
C TYR A 300 2.59 16.59 1.09
N LEU A 301 1.40 16.22 1.53
CA LEU A 301 0.37 15.65 0.67
C LEU A 301 -0.47 16.77 0.06
N ASN A 302 -0.74 16.65 -1.25
CA ASN A 302 -1.64 17.57 -1.95
C ASN A 302 -1.15 19.03 -2.06
N LEU A 303 0.15 19.23 -2.29
CA LEU A 303 0.78 20.54 -2.41
C LEU A 303 0.13 21.43 -3.49
N THR A 304 -0.19 20.84 -4.66
CA THR A 304 -0.81 21.56 -5.79
C THR A 304 -2.30 21.29 -5.95
N LYS A 305 -2.94 20.62 -4.97
CA LYS A 305 -4.36 20.22 -5.00
C LYS A 305 -4.70 19.20 -6.11
N HIS A 306 -3.73 18.34 -6.44
CA HIS A 306 -3.87 17.26 -7.43
C HIS A 306 -3.60 15.87 -6.87
N ASP A 307 -3.68 15.68 -5.55
CA ASP A 307 -3.30 14.46 -4.82
C ASP A 307 -1.79 14.13 -4.96
N ASP A 308 -0.99 15.14 -5.24
CA ASP A 308 0.46 15.04 -5.37
C ASP A 308 1.13 14.90 -4.01
N VAL A 309 2.32 14.27 -4.00
CA VAL A 309 3.09 14.04 -2.78
C VAL A 309 4.52 14.54 -2.98
N LEU A 310 4.91 15.49 -2.16
CA LEU A 310 6.31 15.89 -2.02
C LEU A 310 6.91 15.20 -0.80
N THR A 311 8.01 14.47 -1.00
CA THR A 311 8.77 13.84 0.07
C THR A 311 10.20 14.36 0.06
N VAL A 312 10.75 14.65 1.24
CA VAL A 312 12.13 15.10 1.44
C VAL A 312 12.73 14.34 2.60
N SER A 313 13.88 13.71 2.40
CA SER A 313 14.51 12.82 3.39
C SER A 313 16.01 13.11 3.53
N PRO A 314 16.43 14.03 4.42
CA PRO A 314 17.81 14.10 4.89
C PRO A 314 18.14 12.92 5.81
N SER A 315 19.34 12.36 5.67
CA SER A 315 19.87 11.28 6.50
C SER A 315 21.35 11.52 6.79
N MET A 316 21.81 11.10 7.96
CA MET A 316 23.21 11.21 8.34
C MET A 316 23.61 10.10 9.33
N SER A 317 24.89 9.71 9.33
CA SER A 317 25.51 8.92 10.40
C SER A 317 25.73 9.79 11.64
N PHE A 318 25.87 9.19 12.82
CA PHE A 318 26.03 9.97 14.06
C PHE A 318 27.40 10.63 14.16
N ASN A 319 28.44 10.00 13.62
CA ASN A 319 29.78 10.61 13.50
C ASN A 319 29.85 11.72 12.44
N GLY A 320 28.85 11.82 11.54
CA GLY A 320 28.77 12.82 10.49
C GLY A 320 29.57 12.49 9.22
N GLU A 321 30.22 11.34 9.13
CA GLU A 321 31.00 10.91 7.98
C GLU A 321 30.15 10.62 6.74
N LEU A 322 28.93 10.14 6.93
CA LEU A 322 27.97 9.92 5.85
C LEU A 322 26.80 10.88 5.98
N MET A 323 26.56 11.65 4.93
CA MET A 323 25.38 12.51 4.81
C MET A 323 24.68 12.24 3.49
N SER A 324 23.35 12.22 3.50
CA SER A 324 22.56 12.11 2.28
C SER A 324 21.31 12.95 2.34
N PHE A 325 20.84 13.33 1.16
CA PHE A 325 19.60 14.05 0.96
C PHE A 325 18.88 13.48 -0.23
N ALA A 326 17.61 13.13 -0.06
CA ALA A 326 16.77 12.67 -1.14
C ALA A 326 15.47 13.45 -1.18
N ALA A 327 14.95 13.71 -2.37
CA ALA A 327 13.66 14.32 -2.58
C ALA A 327 12.91 13.63 -3.71
N SER A 328 11.58 13.52 -3.58
CA SER A 328 10.72 13.01 -4.64
C SER A 328 9.42 13.80 -4.71
N TYR A 329 8.92 13.93 -5.93
CA TYR A 329 7.62 14.53 -6.22
C TYR A 329 6.80 13.56 -7.06
N LEU A 330 5.74 13.02 -6.45
CA LEU A 330 4.81 12.11 -7.08
C LEU A 330 3.57 12.89 -7.53
N LEU A 331 3.25 12.79 -8.81
CA LEU A 331 2.08 13.38 -9.44
C LEU A 331 1.16 12.26 -9.95
N PRO A 332 0.00 12.01 -9.34
CA PRO A 332 -0.96 11.05 -9.84
C PRO A 332 -1.66 11.59 -11.08
N HIS A 333 -2.06 10.70 -11.97
CA HIS A 333 -2.87 11.04 -13.13
C HIS A 333 -4.07 10.10 -13.24
N HIS A 334 -5.09 10.55 -13.98
CA HIS A 334 -6.36 9.85 -14.09
C HIS A 334 -6.73 9.48 -15.54
N TRP A 335 -5.78 9.67 -16.48
CA TRP A 335 -5.97 9.18 -17.84
C TRP A 335 -5.82 7.64 -17.84
N TRP A 336 -6.36 6.98 -18.83
CA TRP A 336 -6.40 5.53 -18.92
C TRP A 336 -7.03 4.90 -17.66
N ASN A 337 -6.35 3.99 -16.98
CA ASN A 337 -6.79 3.36 -15.75
C ASN A 337 -6.30 4.08 -14.48
N GLY A 338 -5.53 5.16 -14.65
CA GLY A 338 -4.85 5.85 -13.57
C GLY A 338 -3.43 5.34 -13.36
N GLY A 339 -2.64 6.12 -12.66
CA GLY A 339 -1.25 5.85 -12.36
C GLY A 339 -0.57 7.06 -11.77
N ASN A 340 0.76 7.09 -11.82
CA ASN A 340 1.52 8.22 -11.32
C ASN A 340 2.82 8.43 -12.12
N THR A 341 3.33 9.65 -12.01
CA THR A 341 4.66 10.01 -12.50
C THR A 341 5.44 10.56 -11.32
N THR A 342 6.63 10.02 -11.07
CA THR A 342 7.50 10.43 -9.97
C THR A 342 8.79 10.98 -10.53
N LEU A 343 9.10 12.21 -10.16
CA LEU A 343 10.43 12.82 -10.32
C LEU A 343 11.15 12.66 -8.98
N TYR A 344 12.38 12.16 -8.99
CA TYR A 344 13.16 11.97 -7.78
C TYR A 344 14.62 12.26 -8.02
N GLY A 345 15.32 12.66 -6.96
CA GLY A 345 16.74 12.94 -7.02
C GLY A 345 17.33 13.15 -5.64
N GLY A 346 18.64 13.16 -5.59
CA GLY A 346 19.34 13.32 -4.34
C GLY A 346 20.84 13.50 -4.48
N TRP A 347 21.45 13.61 -3.33
CA TRP A 347 22.87 13.83 -3.16
C TRP A 347 23.33 13.06 -1.93
N SER A 348 24.56 12.57 -1.97
CA SER A 348 25.23 11.95 -0.83
C SER A 348 26.71 12.34 -0.79
N TYR A 349 27.23 12.39 0.42
CA TYR A 349 28.62 12.69 0.72
C TYR A 349 29.12 11.71 1.79
N LEU A 350 30.31 11.19 1.56
CA LEU A 350 31.03 10.34 2.50
C LEU A 350 32.45 10.89 2.65
N ASP A 351 32.94 10.91 3.89
CA ASP A 351 34.31 11.27 4.25
C ASP A 351 34.68 10.43 5.48
N THR A 352 35.50 9.41 5.28
CA THR A 352 35.91 8.50 6.35
C THR A 352 37.38 8.15 6.28
N ASP A 353 38.02 8.07 7.46
CA ASP A 353 39.44 7.68 7.65
C ASP A 353 39.60 6.26 8.23
N ASP A 354 38.50 5.54 8.44
CA ASP A 354 38.45 4.21 9.06
C ASP A 354 38.45 3.02 8.07
N VAL A 355 38.51 3.27 6.76
CA VAL A 355 38.49 2.20 5.74
C VAL A 355 39.68 1.24 5.87
N ALA A 356 40.87 1.76 6.14
CA ALA A 356 42.06 0.99 6.45
C ALA A 356 43.10 1.93 7.09
N PRO A 357 44.09 1.41 7.85
CA PRO A 357 45.11 2.25 8.47
C PRO A 357 45.82 3.18 7.47
N ARG A 358 45.66 4.50 7.64
CA ARG A 358 46.23 5.57 6.78
C ARG A 358 45.64 5.62 5.36
N LEU A 359 44.42 5.18 5.21
CA LEU A 359 43.67 5.28 3.94
C LEU A 359 42.36 6.01 4.21
N ASP A 360 42.29 7.27 3.79
CA ASP A 360 41.10 8.09 3.88
C ASP A 360 40.33 7.99 2.56
N LEU A 361 39.00 8.07 2.61
CA LEU A 361 38.12 7.97 1.48
C LEU A 361 37.08 9.07 1.49
N GLU A 362 37.07 9.88 0.46
CA GLU A 362 36.06 10.90 0.21
C GLU A 362 35.23 10.50 -1.03
N GLY A 363 33.91 10.57 -0.92
CA GLY A 363 33.00 10.21 -1.99
C GLY A 363 31.81 11.16 -2.11
N VAL A 364 31.42 11.46 -3.35
CA VAL A 364 30.24 12.28 -3.68
C VAL A 364 29.37 11.56 -4.69
N GLY A 365 28.07 11.50 -4.42
CA GLY A 365 27.09 10.92 -5.34
C GLY A 365 25.94 11.87 -5.62
N TRP A 366 25.48 11.88 -6.90
CA TRP A 366 24.27 12.56 -7.33
C TRP A 366 23.41 11.63 -8.15
N PHE A 367 22.09 11.75 -8.00
CA PHE A 367 21.18 11.04 -8.88
C PHE A 367 19.94 11.88 -9.20
N LEU A 368 19.38 11.64 -10.38
CA LEU A 368 18.13 12.24 -10.84
C LEU A 368 17.38 11.22 -11.68
N GLY A 369 16.13 10.93 -11.33
CA GLY A 369 15.32 9.94 -12.02
C GLY A 369 13.90 10.41 -12.29
N LEU A 370 13.33 9.84 -13.34
CA LEU A 370 11.92 9.98 -13.70
C LEU A 370 11.33 8.60 -13.89
N GLN A 371 10.23 8.32 -13.20
CA GLN A 371 9.49 7.07 -13.32
C GLN A 371 8.04 7.37 -13.66
N HIS A 372 7.50 6.65 -14.63
CA HIS A 372 6.09 6.67 -14.99
C HIS A 372 5.47 5.30 -14.76
N SER A 373 4.30 5.25 -14.14
CA SER A 373 3.62 4.00 -13.77
C SER A 373 2.15 4.05 -14.16
N GLU A 374 1.65 2.96 -14.72
CA GLU A 374 0.25 2.79 -15.15
C GLU A 374 -0.38 1.55 -14.54
N TYR A 375 -1.63 1.64 -14.12
CA TYR A 375 -2.41 0.48 -13.69
C TYR A 375 -2.96 -0.27 -14.91
N LEU A 376 -2.38 -1.44 -15.22
CA LEU A 376 -2.87 -2.30 -16.29
C LEU A 376 -4.16 -3.01 -15.90
N VAL A 377 -4.23 -3.47 -14.65
CA VAL A 377 -5.42 -4.08 -14.06
C VAL A 377 -5.58 -3.55 -12.65
N GLU A 378 -6.72 -2.95 -12.38
CA GLU A 378 -7.09 -2.53 -11.04
C GLU A 378 -8.50 -3.01 -10.71
N ASN A 379 -8.61 -3.91 -9.76
CA ASN A 379 -9.89 -4.38 -9.24
C ASN A 379 -9.75 -4.77 -7.75
N ASP A 380 -10.85 -5.19 -7.14
CA ASP A 380 -10.90 -5.57 -5.73
C ASP A 380 -9.91 -6.67 -5.33
N ASN A 381 -9.53 -7.54 -6.25
CA ASN A 381 -8.71 -8.72 -5.98
C ASN A 381 -7.26 -8.55 -6.42
N HIS A 382 -7.04 -7.84 -7.52
CA HIS A 382 -5.76 -7.78 -8.22
C HIS A 382 -5.39 -6.35 -8.60
N LEU A 383 -4.14 -6.02 -8.41
CA LEU A 383 -3.49 -4.83 -8.93
C LEU A 383 -2.30 -5.29 -9.78
N LEU A 384 -2.28 -4.92 -11.05
CA LEU A 384 -1.15 -5.11 -11.94
C LEU A 384 -0.73 -3.74 -12.46
N MET A 385 0.51 -3.37 -12.22
CA MET A 385 1.08 -2.09 -12.58
C MET A 385 2.30 -2.29 -13.48
N ALA A 386 2.38 -1.53 -14.55
CA ALA A 386 3.58 -1.42 -15.36
C ALA A 386 4.25 -0.07 -15.09
N SER A 387 5.58 -0.06 -15.03
CA SER A 387 6.37 1.14 -14.83
C SER A 387 7.50 1.21 -15.83
N ALA A 388 7.87 2.43 -16.22
CA ALA A 388 9.06 2.72 -17.01
C ALA A 388 9.84 3.85 -16.34
N GLY A 389 11.14 3.69 -16.19
CA GLY A 389 11.99 4.67 -15.52
C GLY A 389 13.30 4.91 -16.25
N ILE A 390 13.81 6.10 -16.08
CA ILE A 390 15.16 6.48 -16.46
C ILE A 390 15.82 7.13 -15.24
N LEU A 391 17.07 6.75 -14.98
CA LEU A 391 17.85 7.26 -13.87
C LEU A 391 19.18 7.74 -14.41
N TRP A 392 19.59 8.93 -14.05
CA TRP A 392 20.96 9.40 -14.20
C TRP A 392 21.61 9.37 -12.83
N ARG A 393 22.83 8.80 -12.76
CA ARG A 393 23.64 8.73 -11.54
C ARG A 393 25.07 9.15 -11.88
N TYR A 394 25.64 9.99 -11.03
CA TYR A 394 27.03 10.41 -11.05
C TYR A 394 27.66 10.08 -9.70
N ILE A 395 28.83 9.49 -9.72
CA ILE A 395 29.57 9.10 -8.53
C ILE A 395 31.03 9.48 -8.75
N GLU A 396 31.60 10.03 -7.72
CA GLU A 396 32.99 10.47 -7.68
C GLU A 396 33.60 9.99 -6.38
N ASP A 397 34.80 9.41 -6.43
CA ASP A 397 35.55 9.01 -5.26
C ASP A 397 37.02 9.41 -5.35
N GLN A 398 37.62 9.66 -4.19
CA GLN A 398 39.01 10.03 -4.04
C GLN A 398 39.58 9.33 -2.81
N TYR A 399 40.70 8.62 -3.01
CA TYR A 399 41.45 8.02 -1.95
C TYR A 399 42.66 8.87 -1.59
N THR A 400 42.93 8.99 -0.30
CA THR A 400 44.15 9.63 0.24
C THR A 400 44.91 8.58 1.04
N ALA A 401 46.11 8.21 0.62
CA ALA A 401 46.96 7.27 1.31
C ALA A 401 48.21 7.96 1.82
N TYR A 402 48.53 7.80 3.12
CA TYR A 402 49.68 8.43 3.77
C TYR A 402 49.74 9.97 3.58
N GLY A 403 48.59 10.63 3.49
CA GLY A 403 48.48 12.07 3.25
C GLY A 403 48.77 12.50 1.81
N HIS A 404 48.82 11.55 0.86
CA HIS A 404 48.95 11.82 -0.56
C HIS A 404 47.66 11.42 -1.28
N SER A 405 47.02 12.36 -1.97
CA SER A 405 45.85 12.11 -2.79
C SER A 405 46.21 11.20 -3.94
N LEU A 406 45.46 10.11 -4.07
CA LEU A 406 45.49 9.23 -5.25
C LEU A 406 44.61 9.80 -6.35
N ASN A 407 44.59 9.12 -7.52
CA ASN A 407 43.77 9.56 -8.63
C ASN A 407 42.30 9.61 -8.23
N LYS A 408 41.70 10.75 -8.54
CA LYS A 408 40.26 10.93 -8.47
C LYS A 408 39.59 10.11 -9.55
N ARG A 409 38.49 9.46 -9.22
CA ARG A 409 37.73 8.61 -10.14
C ARG A 409 36.29 9.10 -10.19
N ASP A 410 35.70 9.05 -11.36
CA ASP A 410 34.29 9.37 -11.54
C ASP A 410 33.61 8.44 -12.56
N VAL A 411 32.34 8.21 -12.35
CA VAL A 411 31.48 7.46 -13.26
C VAL A 411 30.09 8.09 -13.34
N SER A 412 29.55 8.14 -14.54
CA SER A 412 28.18 8.51 -14.80
C SER A 412 27.48 7.40 -15.56
N VAL A 413 26.32 6.97 -15.06
CA VAL A 413 25.50 5.91 -15.66
C VAL A 413 24.08 6.39 -15.88
N MET A 414 23.44 5.86 -16.93
CA MET A 414 22.05 6.19 -17.26
C MET A 414 21.23 4.91 -17.54
N PRO A 415 20.92 4.08 -16.53
CA PRO A 415 20.07 2.92 -16.69
C PRO A 415 18.63 3.30 -17.01
N VAL A 416 18.02 2.52 -17.90
CA VAL A 416 16.59 2.53 -18.20
C VAL A 416 15.98 1.25 -17.67
N SER A 417 14.89 1.38 -16.90
CA SER A 417 14.19 0.25 -16.31
C SER A 417 12.74 0.15 -16.80
N LEU A 418 12.28 -1.07 -16.95
CA LEU A 418 10.87 -1.40 -17.09
C LEU A 418 10.51 -2.29 -15.90
N ALA A 419 9.31 -2.15 -15.34
CA ALA A 419 8.88 -3.03 -14.26
C ALA A 419 7.43 -3.48 -14.45
N LEU A 420 7.14 -4.70 -14.05
CA LEU A 420 5.81 -5.24 -13.95
C LEU A 420 5.60 -5.72 -12.52
N SER A 421 4.69 -5.05 -11.80
CA SER A 421 4.40 -5.32 -10.39
C SER A 421 2.98 -5.85 -10.23
N TYR A 422 2.84 -6.99 -9.56
CA TYR A 422 1.58 -7.63 -9.24
C TYR A 422 1.35 -7.66 -7.74
N THR A 423 0.19 -7.22 -7.30
CA THR A 423 -0.24 -7.28 -5.90
C THR A 423 -1.62 -7.93 -5.81
N ARG A 424 -1.73 -8.95 -4.96
CA ARG A 424 -3.03 -9.52 -4.60
C ARG A 424 -3.61 -8.79 -3.40
N ARG A 425 -4.71 -8.04 -3.61
CA ARG A 425 -5.35 -7.22 -2.57
C ARG A 425 -6.16 -8.06 -1.58
N LYS A 426 -6.97 -9.01 -2.07
CA LYS A 426 -7.75 -9.92 -1.22
C LYS A 426 -7.03 -11.24 -1.02
N PRO A 427 -7.18 -11.89 0.13
CA PRO A 427 -6.60 -13.20 0.37
C PRO A 427 -6.99 -14.22 -0.72
N ASP A 428 -6.06 -15.13 -1.03
CA ASP A 428 -6.32 -16.26 -1.94
C ASP A 428 -7.08 -17.40 -1.23
N ALA A 429 -7.25 -18.54 -1.91
CA ALA A 429 -7.94 -19.70 -1.35
C ALA A 429 -7.28 -20.25 -0.07
N LEU A 430 -5.98 -20.00 0.13
CA LEU A 430 -5.22 -20.38 1.33
C LEU A 430 -5.18 -19.26 2.38
N GLY A 431 -5.84 -18.11 2.11
CA GLY A 431 -5.88 -16.96 2.98
C GLY A 431 -4.66 -16.03 2.83
N GLY A 432 -3.72 -16.31 1.93
CA GLY A 432 -2.50 -15.53 1.75
C GLY A 432 -2.64 -14.36 0.78
N ARG A 433 -1.73 -13.39 0.91
CA ARG A 433 -1.56 -12.27 -0.02
C ARG A 433 -0.19 -12.36 -0.68
N ASN A 434 -0.13 -12.14 -1.98
CA ASN A 434 1.09 -12.25 -2.77
C ASN A 434 1.45 -10.90 -3.38
N PHE A 435 2.75 -10.69 -3.50
CA PHE A 435 3.38 -9.62 -4.23
C PHE A 435 4.46 -10.20 -5.14
N ALA A 436 4.61 -9.69 -6.36
CA ALA A 436 5.67 -10.06 -7.29
C ALA A 436 6.06 -8.86 -8.14
N THR A 437 7.36 -8.67 -8.36
CA THR A 437 7.90 -7.68 -9.30
C THR A 437 8.94 -8.34 -10.18
N LEU A 438 8.94 -7.96 -11.45
CA LEU A 438 9.97 -8.29 -12.43
C LEU A 438 10.42 -6.99 -13.07
N GLN A 439 11.74 -6.73 -13.06
CA GLN A 439 12.31 -5.46 -13.51
C GLN A 439 13.57 -5.69 -14.35
N PRO A 440 13.47 -5.75 -15.68
CA PRO A 440 14.63 -5.61 -16.56
C PRO A 440 15.17 -4.17 -16.50
N VAL A 441 16.48 -4.06 -16.41
CA VAL A 441 17.26 -2.82 -16.43
C VAL A 441 18.30 -2.93 -17.54
N ILE A 442 18.48 -1.88 -18.30
CA ILE A 442 19.48 -1.81 -19.37
C ILE A 442 20.23 -0.49 -19.22
N CYS A 443 21.53 -0.53 -19.18
CA CYS A 443 22.40 0.63 -19.29
C CYS A 443 23.22 0.54 -20.58
N ALA A 444 23.08 1.54 -21.44
CA ALA A 444 23.79 1.65 -22.68
C ALA A 444 24.63 2.96 -22.78
N ALA A 445 24.75 3.65 -21.64
CA ALA A 445 25.45 4.92 -21.57
C ALA A 445 26.17 5.03 -20.22
N THR A 446 27.32 4.40 -20.14
CA THR A 446 28.28 4.59 -19.06
C THR A 446 29.40 5.47 -19.55
N THR A 447 29.73 6.51 -18.82
CA THR A 447 30.83 7.42 -19.12
C THR A 447 31.65 7.63 -17.85
N GLY A 448 32.97 7.66 -18.00
CA GLY A 448 33.91 7.86 -16.90
C GLY A 448 35.34 7.62 -17.39
N ASP A 449 36.31 7.98 -16.59
CA ASP A 449 37.73 7.79 -16.92
C ASP A 449 38.13 6.34 -16.64
N ASN A 450 38.38 5.53 -17.70
CA ASN A 450 38.97 4.18 -17.64
C ASN A 450 38.27 3.21 -16.69
N LEU A 451 37.03 2.84 -16.97
CA LEU A 451 36.23 1.87 -16.17
C LEU A 451 36.99 0.55 -15.94
N ASP A 452 37.72 0.04 -16.93
CA ASP A 452 38.53 -1.17 -16.82
C ASP A 452 39.68 -1.07 -15.81
N GLU A 453 40.27 0.12 -15.64
CA GLU A 453 41.33 0.34 -14.64
C GLU A 453 40.77 0.60 -13.23
N MET A 454 39.54 1.09 -13.17
CA MET A 454 38.89 1.47 -11.89
C MET A 454 38.27 0.28 -11.19
N TRP A 455 37.60 -0.61 -11.91
CA TRP A 455 36.81 -1.72 -11.34
C TRP A 455 37.02 -3.02 -12.11
N THR A 456 38.24 -3.52 -12.18
CA THR A 456 38.57 -4.82 -12.74
C THR A 456 37.47 -5.38 -13.68
N ASN A 457 37.52 -4.95 -14.93
CA ASN A 457 36.70 -5.45 -16.05
C ASN A 457 35.19 -5.13 -15.99
N ALA A 458 34.74 -4.03 -15.35
CA ALA A 458 33.32 -3.66 -15.42
C ALA A 458 32.91 -3.27 -16.86
N ASP A 459 31.78 -3.81 -17.30
CA ASP A 459 31.27 -3.58 -18.65
C ASP A 459 30.67 -2.18 -18.80
N ASP A 460 30.98 -1.48 -19.88
CA ASP A 460 30.42 -0.16 -20.22
C ASP A 460 28.91 -0.20 -20.46
N ASN A 461 28.42 -1.33 -20.93
CA ASN A 461 27.02 -1.59 -21.20
C ASN A 461 26.63 -2.87 -20.50
N TYR A 462 25.53 -2.84 -19.79
CA TYR A 462 25.05 -4.00 -19.04
C TYR A 462 23.54 -4.11 -19.06
N TRP A 463 23.04 -5.31 -18.80
CA TRP A 463 21.65 -5.58 -18.50
C TRP A 463 21.53 -6.31 -17.17
N ILE A 464 20.44 -6.05 -16.45
CA ILE A 464 20.13 -6.73 -15.19
C ILE A 464 18.64 -7.12 -15.22
N LEU A 465 18.33 -8.34 -14.82
CA LEU A 465 16.97 -8.73 -14.52
C LEU A 465 16.80 -8.83 -13.00
N ARG A 466 16.15 -7.85 -12.40
CA ARG A 466 15.79 -7.86 -10.98
C ARG A 466 14.42 -8.46 -10.78
N TRP A 467 14.24 -9.20 -9.71
CA TRP A 467 12.97 -9.81 -9.36
C TRP A 467 12.75 -9.82 -7.85
N GLN A 468 11.48 -9.74 -7.44
CA GLN A 468 11.06 -9.79 -6.05
C GLN A 468 9.77 -10.59 -5.93
N LEU A 469 9.70 -11.47 -4.95
CA LEU A 469 8.51 -12.24 -4.59
C LEU A 469 8.27 -12.09 -3.09
N ALA A 470 7.04 -11.81 -2.69
CA ALA A 470 6.70 -11.80 -1.27
C ALA A 470 5.31 -12.41 -1.03
N ARG A 471 5.17 -13.09 0.11
CA ARG A 471 3.93 -13.69 0.56
C ARG A 471 3.72 -13.48 2.05
N LEU A 472 2.54 -13.03 2.40
CA LEU A 472 2.06 -13.03 3.77
C LEU A 472 0.97 -14.10 3.91
N GLN A 473 1.27 -15.17 4.64
CA GLN A 473 0.42 -16.33 4.82
C GLN A 473 -0.05 -16.46 6.27
N PRO A 474 -1.34 -16.26 6.55
CA PRO A 474 -1.92 -16.65 7.83
C PRO A 474 -1.84 -18.18 8.00
N LEU A 475 -1.38 -18.65 9.16
CA LEU A 475 -1.20 -20.08 9.44
C LEU A 475 -2.35 -20.59 10.31
N PHE A 476 -2.31 -20.30 11.58
CA PHE A 476 -3.30 -20.73 12.56
C PHE A 476 -3.50 -19.66 13.63
N GLY A 477 -4.64 -19.67 14.26
CA GLY A 477 -4.96 -18.70 15.31
C GLY A 477 -5.94 -19.27 16.32
N TRP A 478 -5.95 -18.70 17.52
CA TRP A 478 -6.97 -19.03 18.50
C TRP A 478 -8.28 -18.38 18.07
N LEU A 479 -9.32 -19.18 17.97
CA LEU A 479 -10.68 -18.71 17.66
C LEU A 479 -11.27 -17.99 18.88
N ASP A 480 -10.86 -16.78 19.13
CA ASP A 480 -11.63 -15.87 19.96
C ASP A 480 -12.65 -15.14 19.08
N THR A 481 -13.90 -15.56 19.16
CA THR A 481 -15.01 -15.05 18.36
C THR A 481 -15.40 -13.61 18.71
N THR A 482 -14.85 -13.05 19.78
CA THR A 482 -15.18 -11.70 20.29
C THR A 482 -14.23 -10.62 19.79
N ARG A 483 -13.05 -10.97 19.24
CA ARG A 483 -12.05 -10.03 18.75
C ARG A 483 -11.73 -10.28 17.27
N LYS A 484 -11.35 -9.22 16.54
CA LYS A 484 -11.06 -9.26 15.10
C LYS A 484 -10.05 -10.35 14.76
N LYS A 485 -10.44 -11.32 13.94
CA LYS A 485 -9.70 -12.53 13.56
C LYS A 485 -8.24 -12.29 13.12
N GLU A 486 -7.94 -11.13 12.52
CA GLU A 486 -6.62 -10.80 11.97
C GLU A 486 -5.55 -10.52 13.04
N LEU A 487 -5.92 -10.11 14.24
CA LEU A 487 -4.97 -9.78 15.32
C LEU A 487 -4.49 -11.01 16.11
N HIS A 488 -5.13 -12.17 15.95
CA HIS A 488 -4.86 -13.38 16.74
C HIS A 488 -4.33 -14.55 15.93
N GLN A 489 -3.77 -14.29 14.75
CA GLN A 489 -3.22 -15.33 13.88
C GLN A 489 -1.70 -15.28 13.84
N TRP A 490 -1.09 -16.47 13.88
CA TRP A 490 0.31 -16.62 13.46
C TRP A 490 0.39 -16.39 11.97
N THR A 491 1.40 -15.68 11.53
CA THR A 491 1.62 -15.40 10.11
C THR A 491 3.03 -15.80 9.71
N LEU A 492 3.16 -16.39 8.53
CA LEU A 492 4.43 -16.60 7.87
C LEU A 492 4.59 -15.51 6.81
N PHE A 493 5.60 -14.68 6.98
CA PHE A 493 6.05 -13.75 5.94
C PHE A 493 7.23 -14.38 5.23
N SER A 494 7.20 -14.40 3.91
CA SER A 494 8.27 -14.91 3.06
C SER A 494 8.58 -13.87 2.00
N LYS A 495 9.85 -13.54 1.83
CA LYS A 495 10.35 -12.59 0.84
C LYS A 495 11.56 -13.21 0.15
N LEU A 496 11.62 -13.14 -1.15
CA LEU A 496 12.74 -13.56 -1.99
C LEU A 496 13.02 -12.45 -2.99
N GLU A 497 14.26 -12.05 -3.10
CA GLU A 497 14.74 -11.04 -4.05
C GLU A 497 16.01 -11.52 -4.72
N GLY A 498 16.26 -11.01 -5.92
CA GLY A 498 17.48 -11.34 -6.62
C GLY A 498 17.67 -10.56 -7.91
N GLN A 499 18.87 -10.71 -8.43
CA GLN A 499 19.22 -10.18 -9.76
C GLN A 499 20.07 -11.20 -10.54
N ILE A 500 19.93 -11.13 -11.84
CA ILE A 500 20.66 -11.97 -12.79
C ILE A 500 21.21 -11.07 -13.90
N THR A 501 22.48 -11.25 -14.21
CA THR A 501 23.17 -10.63 -15.35
C THR A 501 24.26 -11.57 -15.86
N SER A 502 24.69 -11.40 -17.10
CA SER A 502 25.91 -12.01 -17.64
C SER A 502 27.10 -11.07 -17.61
N ASP A 503 26.87 -9.78 -17.30
CA ASP A 503 27.83 -8.72 -17.44
C ASP A 503 28.53 -8.46 -16.09
N VAL A 504 29.71 -7.87 -16.12
CA VAL A 504 30.42 -7.44 -14.92
C VAL A 504 29.94 -6.03 -14.57
N LEU A 505 29.31 -5.91 -13.42
CA LEU A 505 28.65 -4.68 -13.02
C LEU A 505 29.60 -3.74 -12.26
N ILE A 506 29.33 -2.45 -12.39
CA ILE A 506 29.91 -1.47 -11.47
C ILE A 506 29.39 -1.69 -10.04
N PRO A 507 30.15 -1.34 -8.99
CA PRO A 507 29.78 -1.63 -7.60
C PRO A 507 28.38 -1.20 -7.18
N THR A 508 27.89 -0.07 -7.68
CA THR A 508 26.55 0.45 -7.35
C THR A 508 25.38 -0.37 -7.91
N GLU A 509 25.64 -1.22 -8.89
CA GLU A 509 24.64 -2.09 -9.51
C GLU A 509 24.74 -3.53 -9.02
N LYS A 510 25.81 -3.88 -8.29
CA LYS A 510 25.99 -5.22 -7.71
C LYS A 510 24.99 -5.50 -6.60
N LEU A 511 24.61 -6.77 -6.48
CA LEU A 511 23.83 -7.25 -5.33
C LEU A 511 24.72 -7.28 -4.10
N SER A 512 24.30 -6.62 -3.02
CA SER A 512 24.99 -6.69 -1.73
C SER A 512 24.26 -7.60 -0.76
N LEU A 513 25.01 -8.40 -0.01
CA LEU A 513 24.51 -9.26 1.06
C LEU A 513 25.13 -8.86 2.39
N GLY A 514 24.45 -9.22 3.47
CA GLY A 514 24.81 -8.87 4.84
C GLY A 514 24.00 -7.68 5.36
N GLY A 515 23.77 -7.67 6.66
CA GLY A 515 23.06 -6.61 7.38
C GLY A 515 21.54 -6.78 7.41
N TYR A 516 20.90 -5.84 8.06
CA TYR A 516 19.47 -5.86 8.38
C TYR A 516 18.54 -6.07 7.16
N ASN A 517 18.89 -5.53 6.01
CA ASN A 517 18.02 -5.53 4.84
C ASN A 517 18.07 -6.81 4.00
N THR A 518 19.11 -7.64 4.16
CA THR A 518 19.35 -8.84 3.34
C THR A 518 19.50 -10.10 4.19
N VAL A 519 20.65 -10.34 4.80
CA VAL A 519 20.91 -11.49 5.68
C VAL A 519 21.38 -10.98 7.03
N ARG A 520 20.48 -10.97 8.01
CA ARG A 520 20.77 -10.49 9.37
C ARG A 520 21.75 -11.43 10.06
N GLY A 521 22.64 -10.89 10.91
CA GLY A 521 23.69 -11.63 11.59
C GLY A 521 25.04 -11.59 10.88
N TYR A 522 25.14 -10.84 9.78
CA TYR A 522 26.39 -10.56 9.08
C TYR A 522 26.56 -9.06 8.93
N HIS A 523 27.81 -8.61 8.78
CA HIS A 523 28.12 -7.21 8.58
C HIS A 523 27.36 -6.59 7.42
N SER A 524 26.92 -5.37 7.57
CA SER A 524 26.15 -4.67 6.55
C SER A 524 26.95 -4.53 5.27
N ARG A 525 26.44 -5.13 4.16
CA ARG A 525 27.05 -5.06 2.81
C ARG A 525 28.45 -5.70 2.70
N GLY A 526 28.77 -6.60 3.58
CA GLY A 526 30.08 -7.27 3.58
C GLY A 526 30.38 -8.08 2.31
N TYR A 527 29.35 -8.43 1.51
CA TYR A 527 29.47 -9.27 0.32
C TYR A 527 28.77 -8.68 -0.87
N LEU A 528 29.43 -8.68 -2.02
CA LEU A 528 28.92 -8.16 -3.28
C LEU A 528 28.96 -9.22 -4.37
N GLY A 529 28.13 -9.10 -5.40
CA GLY A 529 28.21 -9.93 -6.62
C GLY A 529 27.35 -9.38 -7.74
N ASP A 530 27.66 -9.79 -8.96
CA ASP A 530 26.92 -9.37 -10.15
C ASP A 530 25.55 -10.03 -10.23
N SER A 531 25.47 -11.30 -9.85
CA SER A 531 24.24 -12.08 -9.81
C SER A 531 24.06 -12.72 -8.44
N GLY A 532 22.81 -12.93 -8.04
CA GLY A 532 22.52 -13.57 -6.78
C GLY A 532 21.07 -13.44 -6.34
N ALA A 533 20.78 -13.96 -5.16
CA ALA A 533 19.46 -13.88 -4.55
C ALA A 533 19.56 -13.98 -3.03
N TYR A 534 18.62 -13.38 -2.34
CA TYR A 534 18.45 -13.55 -0.91
C TYR A 534 16.97 -13.67 -0.54
N GLY A 535 16.73 -14.24 0.63
CA GLY A 535 15.38 -14.41 1.11
C GLY A 535 15.29 -14.45 2.61
N THR A 536 14.16 -13.99 3.12
CA THR A 536 13.79 -14.04 4.53
C THR A 536 12.48 -14.79 4.73
N PHE A 537 12.44 -15.63 5.77
CA PHE A 537 11.24 -16.31 6.23
C PHE A 537 11.02 -15.96 7.69
N GLU A 538 9.92 -15.26 7.98
CA GLU A 538 9.59 -14.82 9.32
C GLU A 538 8.29 -15.47 9.81
N LEU A 539 8.39 -16.20 10.89
CA LEU A 539 7.23 -16.66 11.65
C LEU A 539 6.88 -15.59 12.69
N ARG A 540 5.76 -14.94 12.50
CA ARG A 540 5.29 -13.84 13.35
C ARG A 540 4.21 -14.33 14.31
N THR A 541 4.34 -14.00 15.58
CA THR A 541 3.30 -14.29 16.58
C THR A 541 2.05 -13.46 16.32
N PRO A 542 0.89 -13.82 16.90
CA PRO A 542 -0.22 -12.89 17.00
C PRO A 542 0.21 -11.57 17.64
N ILE A 543 -0.40 -10.48 17.18
CA ILE A 543 -0.18 -9.17 17.81
C ILE A 543 -0.84 -9.17 19.17
N LEU A 544 -0.06 -9.02 20.22
CA LEU A 544 -0.52 -8.91 21.59
C LEU A 544 -0.97 -7.47 21.85
N VAL A 545 -2.28 -7.30 22.00
CA VAL A 545 -2.91 -6.04 22.38
C VAL A 545 -3.43 -6.22 23.80
N ASP A 546 -3.20 -5.26 24.68
CA ASP A 546 -3.67 -5.25 26.09
C ASP A 546 -3.11 -6.37 27.01
N THR A 547 -2.53 -7.44 26.47
CA THR A 547 -2.04 -8.55 27.30
C THR A 547 -0.75 -8.18 28.03
N CYS A 548 0.07 -7.31 27.43
CA CYS A 548 1.27 -6.78 28.07
C CYS A 548 0.99 -5.64 29.06
N ALA A 549 -0.23 -5.12 29.08
CA ALA A 549 -0.65 -4.11 30.05
C ALA A 549 -0.41 -4.57 31.49
N SER A 550 -0.59 -5.86 31.78
CA SER A 550 -0.36 -6.43 33.11
C SER A 550 1.12 -6.60 33.47
N LEU A 551 2.03 -6.73 32.49
CA LEU A 551 3.46 -6.92 32.71
C LEU A 551 4.23 -5.59 32.83
N PHE A 552 3.75 -4.56 32.12
CA PHE A 552 4.42 -3.26 32.00
C PHE A 552 3.51 -2.08 32.37
N SER A 553 2.36 -2.33 33.00
CA SER A 553 1.46 -1.26 33.38
C SER A 553 2.00 -0.47 34.58
N ASP A 554 1.83 0.84 34.51
CA ASP A 554 1.99 1.71 35.65
C ASP A 554 0.91 1.45 36.72
N ARG A 555 0.97 2.17 37.85
CA ARG A 555 -0.03 2.07 38.93
C ARG A 555 -1.46 2.46 38.48
N GLU A 556 -1.59 3.09 37.31
CA GLU A 556 -2.87 3.49 36.71
C GLU A 556 -3.40 2.46 35.69
N GLY A 557 -2.68 1.35 35.45
CA GLY A 557 -3.10 0.29 34.54
C GLY A 557 -2.87 0.61 33.05
N LYS A 558 -2.06 1.65 32.75
CA LYS A 558 -1.70 1.99 31.36
C LYS A 558 -0.41 1.30 30.98
N SER A 559 -0.43 0.55 29.88
CA SER A 559 0.77 -0.01 29.26
C SER A 559 1.43 1.04 28.36
N PRO A 560 2.77 1.19 28.40
CA PRO A 560 3.48 2.00 27.42
C PRO A 560 3.44 1.39 26.00
N PHE A 561 3.08 0.10 25.88
CA PHE A 561 3.06 -0.62 24.62
C PHE A 561 1.65 -0.87 24.14
N ASP A 562 1.27 -0.28 23.03
CA ASP A 562 -0.05 -0.47 22.41
C ASP A 562 -0.14 -1.85 21.73
N ARG A 563 0.94 -2.29 21.10
CA ARG A 563 1.02 -3.58 20.38
C ARG A 563 2.43 -4.13 20.44
N ILE A 564 2.55 -5.43 20.65
CA ILE A 564 3.83 -6.17 20.57
C ILE A 564 3.64 -7.41 19.71
N GLN A 565 4.61 -7.70 18.87
CA GLN A 565 4.67 -8.90 18.05
C GLN A 565 6.07 -9.49 18.12
N GLY A 566 6.18 -10.79 18.41
CA GLY A 566 7.41 -11.54 18.33
C GLY A 566 7.63 -12.08 16.91
N VAL A 567 8.87 -12.21 16.52
CA VAL A 567 9.31 -12.71 15.22
C VAL A 567 10.40 -13.76 15.43
N LEU A 568 10.31 -14.89 14.75
CA LEU A 568 11.41 -15.83 14.54
C LEU A 568 11.73 -15.83 13.07
N PHE A 569 12.99 -15.74 12.71
CA PHE A 569 13.36 -15.65 11.30
C PHE A 569 14.53 -16.56 10.93
N THR A 570 14.62 -16.83 9.64
CA THR A 570 15.81 -17.37 8.99
C THR A 570 16.01 -16.63 7.67
N ASP A 571 17.23 -16.18 7.44
CA ASP A 571 17.65 -15.48 6.25
C ASP A 571 18.69 -16.30 5.50
N TYR A 572 18.62 -16.29 4.18
CA TYR A 572 19.56 -16.94 3.29
C TYR A 572 19.93 -16.00 2.14
N GLY A 573 21.22 -15.97 1.77
CA GLY A 573 21.73 -15.18 0.67
C GLY A 573 22.78 -15.97 -0.12
N TYR A 574 22.80 -15.72 -1.44
CA TYR A 574 23.82 -16.21 -2.35
C TYR A 574 24.15 -15.11 -3.36
N THR A 575 25.43 -14.88 -3.57
CA THR A 575 25.93 -13.92 -4.57
C THR A 575 27.10 -14.50 -5.33
N ARG A 576 27.30 -14.04 -6.57
CA ARG A 576 28.34 -14.49 -7.47
C ARG A 576 28.86 -13.36 -8.32
N TYR A 577 30.18 -13.30 -8.48
CA TYR A 577 30.85 -12.49 -9.48
C TYR A 577 30.92 -13.22 -10.84
N ASN A 578 30.77 -12.49 -11.93
CA ASN A 578 30.83 -13.08 -13.27
C ASN A 578 32.27 -13.23 -13.81
N ASP A 579 33.17 -12.32 -13.41
CA ASP A 579 34.59 -12.40 -13.78
C ASP A 579 35.46 -11.89 -12.62
N LEU A 580 36.27 -12.79 -12.06
CA LEU A 580 37.26 -12.45 -11.05
C LEU A 580 38.64 -12.98 -11.47
N PRO A 581 39.73 -12.30 -11.07
CA PRO A 581 41.08 -12.82 -11.28
C PRO A 581 41.26 -14.21 -10.69
N SER A 582 41.97 -15.08 -11.39
CA SER A 582 42.19 -16.46 -10.94
C SER A 582 42.83 -16.54 -9.56
N GLY A 583 42.18 -17.26 -8.65
CA GLY A 583 42.63 -17.47 -7.26
C GLY A 583 41.78 -16.77 -6.21
N TYR A 584 40.67 -16.17 -6.61
CA TYR A 584 39.59 -15.70 -5.73
C TYR A 584 38.37 -16.59 -5.88
N ASP A 585 37.61 -16.76 -4.82
CA ASP A 585 36.33 -17.46 -4.87
C ASP A 585 35.31 -16.52 -5.54
N ASP A 586 34.57 -17.05 -6.52
CA ASP A 586 33.65 -16.28 -7.35
C ASP A 586 32.22 -16.27 -6.79
N ASP A 587 31.94 -17.03 -5.75
CA ASP A 587 30.63 -17.09 -5.12
C ASP A 587 30.70 -17.11 -3.59
N GLU A 588 29.64 -16.64 -2.98
CA GLU A 588 29.48 -16.60 -1.53
C GLU A 588 28.03 -16.90 -1.15
N TRP A 589 27.83 -17.61 -0.04
CA TRP A 589 26.52 -17.85 0.50
C TRP A 589 26.49 -17.61 2.02
N LEU A 590 25.38 -17.05 2.49
CA LEU A 590 25.16 -16.68 3.87
C LEU A 590 23.87 -17.34 4.38
N TRP A 591 23.88 -17.77 5.64
CA TRP A 591 22.70 -18.30 6.30
C TRP A 591 22.68 -17.90 7.77
N SER A 592 21.54 -17.38 8.20
CA SER A 592 21.35 -17.00 9.60
C SER A 592 19.98 -17.41 10.12
N VAL A 593 19.89 -17.48 11.44
CA VAL A 593 18.63 -17.59 12.18
C VAL A 593 18.56 -16.48 13.21
N GLY A 594 17.36 -16.17 13.67
CA GLY A 594 17.25 -15.14 14.70
C GLY A 594 15.85 -14.95 15.23
N PHE A 595 15.74 -13.98 16.10
CA PHE A 595 14.47 -13.59 16.70
C PHE A 595 14.38 -12.08 16.82
N GLY A 596 13.16 -11.57 16.90
CA GLY A 596 12.95 -10.14 17.01
C GLY A 596 11.65 -9.76 17.68
N LEU A 597 11.55 -8.49 18.01
CA LEU A 597 10.36 -7.85 18.56
C LEU A 597 9.97 -6.64 17.72
N ARG A 598 8.71 -6.52 17.44
CA ARG A 598 8.08 -5.37 16.79
C ARG A 598 7.12 -4.75 17.78
N SER A 599 7.24 -3.47 18.05
CA SER A 599 6.39 -2.78 19.01
C SER A 599 5.88 -1.46 18.46
N ALA A 600 4.56 -1.24 18.55
CA ALA A 600 4.01 0.10 18.49
C ALA A 600 3.85 0.58 19.94
N VAL A 601 4.79 1.41 20.40
CA VAL A 601 4.80 1.98 21.75
C VAL A 601 3.61 2.93 21.92
N THR A 602 3.38 3.75 20.91
CA THR A 602 2.20 4.62 20.79
C THR A 602 1.80 4.71 19.32
N LYS A 603 0.72 5.43 19.02
CA LYS A 603 0.38 5.76 17.63
C LYS A 603 1.45 6.62 16.92
N TYR A 604 2.37 7.20 17.68
CA TYR A 604 3.43 8.09 17.19
C TYR A 604 4.82 7.49 17.29
N CYS A 605 5.00 6.33 17.93
CA CYS A 605 6.31 5.74 18.16
C CYS A 605 6.28 4.24 17.94
N GLN A 606 7.19 3.76 17.13
CA GLN A 606 7.43 2.35 16.87
C GLN A 606 8.87 2.00 17.18
N ALA A 607 9.11 0.78 17.64
CA ALA A 607 10.44 0.26 17.90
C ALA A 607 10.57 -1.17 17.35
N ARG A 608 11.75 -1.51 16.90
CA ARG A 608 12.15 -2.84 16.45
C ARG A 608 13.44 -3.25 17.09
N LEU A 609 13.54 -4.53 17.39
CA LEU A 609 14.75 -5.18 17.83
C LEU A 609 14.84 -6.53 17.13
N ASP A 610 15.94 -6.80 16.47
CA ASP A 610 16.25 -8.10 15.87
C ASP A 610 17.63 -8.56 16.34
N VAL A 611 17.76 -9.87 16.58
CA VAL A 611 19.02 -10.52 16.91
C VAL A 611 19.25 -11.56 15.85
N GLY A 612 20.29 -11.39 15.05
CA GLY A 612 20.73 -12.31 14.00
C GLY A 612 21.93 -13.13 14.45
N ILE A 613 21.87 -14.43 14.23
CA ILE A 613 22.90 -15.40 14.59
C ILE A 613 23.37 -16.04 13.29
N PRO A 614 24.62 -15.82 12.86
CA PRO A 614 25.17 -16.45 11.69
C PRO A 614 25.26 -17.98 11.91
N CYS A 615 24.94 -18.75 10.87
CA CYS A 615 24.97 -20.21 10.89
C CYS A 615 26.00 -20.78 9.91
N HIS A 616 26.63 -19.93 9.14
CA HIS A 616 27.71 -20.24 8.22
C HIS A 616 28.82 -19.21 8.38
N GLU A 617 30.05 -19.68 8.49
CA GLU A 617 31.21 -18.79 8.50
C GLU A 617 31.34 -18.19 7.09
N GLY A 618 31.21 -16.89 6.96
CA GLY A 618 31.51 -16.17 5.73
C GLY A 618 33.02 -16.04 5.50
N ASN A 619 33.40 -15.41 4.42
CA ASN A 619 34.82 -15.20 4.11
C ASN A 619 35.48 -14.05 4.92
N ASN A 620 34.71 -13.35 5.75
CA ASN A 620 35.20 -12.30 6.65
C ASN A 620 35.53 -12.89 8.04
N ASP A 621 36.64 -12.46 8.63
CA ASP A 621 37.16 -13.02 9.90
C ASP A 621 36.24 -12.77 11.12
N ASP A 622 35.29 -11.81 11.05
CA ASP A 622 34.42 -11.40 12.16
C ASP A 622 32.93 -11.85 12.00
N ASP A 623 32.65 -12.73 11.02
CA ASP A 623 31.28 -13.19 10.71
C ASP A 623 30.68 -14.21 11.72
N ASP A 624 31.40 -14.54 12.79
CA ASP A 624 30.93 -15.48 13.83
C ASP A 624 30.14 -14.79 14.94
N ASP A 625 30.10 -13.46 14.98
CA ASP A 625 29.49 -12.70 16.04
C ASP A 625 27.97 -12.51 15.84
N VAL A 626 27.27 -12.43 16.96
CA VAL A 626 25.82 -12.19 16.98
C VAL A 626 25.53 -10.73 16.76
N GLU A 627 24.81 -10.41 15.69
CA GLU A 627 24.43 -9.05 15.36
C GLU A 627 23.08 -8.64 15.98
N VAL A 628 23.03 -7.43 16.52
CA VAL A 628 21.84 -6.86 17.14
C VAL A 628 21.40 -5.61 16.39
N TYR A 629 20.23 -5.66 15.80
CA TYR A 629 19.64 -4.56 15.04
C TYR A 629 18.54 -3.86 15.83
N PHE A 630 18.61 -2.56 15.89
CA PHE A 630 17.66 -1.73 16.61
C PHE A 630 17.17 -0.56 15.74
N SER A 631 15.86 -0.27 15.78
CA SER A 631 15.35 0.98 15.24
C SER A 631 14.20 1.54 16.07
N VAL A 632 14.13 2.86 16.12
CA VAL A 632 13.00 3.62 16.67
C VAL A 632 12.55 4.63 15.65
N GLN A 633 11.25 4.66 15.41
CA GLN A 633 10.63 5.59 14.49
C GLN A 633 9.56 6.41 15.21
N PHE A 634 9.66 7.71 15.11
CA PHE A 634 8.67 8.67 15.56
C PHE A 634 7.93 9.24 14.35
N GLN A 635 6.61 9.33 14.42
CA GLN A 635 5.79 9.89 13.35
C GLN A 635 4.80 10.92 13.89
N TYR A 636 4.64 12.00 13.10
CA TYR A 636 3.70 13.09 13.39
C TYR A 636 2.71 13.26 12.24
#